data_35a7633a9ea17c9d9eb0ea6fed3db89d
#
_entry.id   35a7633a9ea17c9d9eb0ea6fed3db89d
#
_cell.length_a   1.000
_cell.length_b   1.000
_cell.length_c   1.000
_cell.angle_alpha   90.00
_cell.angle_beta   90.00
_cell.angle_gamma   90.00
#
_symmetry.space_group_name_H-M   'P 1'
#
loop_
_entity.id
_entity.type
_entity.pdbx_description
1 polymer ?
#
loop_
_entity_poly.entity_id
_entity_poly.type
_entity_poly.pdbx_seq_one_letter_code
_entity_poly.pdbx_strand_id
1 'polypeptide(L)'
;MRPSRGNWLVVLLLGLVAASPAQAQGSIAGKVTNKLSSQPIGSAPVEVIASGGQVAGRAVTGTGGRYRVTGLAAGSYSVSVIAIGFKAVRAVNVVVAGTGVTTVDIALEGQVYQLEAVTAAVSKAPEKAVDAPAQVSIVSAVEMTERPALSVIDHVKGLPGVDISQGGLIQSNVVGRGFNNIFTGALLTLIDNRFASLPSFRVNMPGFLTATDQDIEQMTFVLGPGAALYGPNAANGVLAITTKSPFDSKGTTLSLEAGYRADSRYPNCSAAWYGQGANCGQSYDNGTGLYRAGLRHAGTVGTKFGYKISGEYLKGTEWNYRDPAEPTPLPNAAALGATCNNTTGCRDFNLEKYNFDVRMDVRPSTNTEVIGGFGYNNAANLIDYTPIGAGQLRNWAVSYGQIRVRHNKLFAQVFGNFNNSGNKDAQDMGGTFTLRDGNSVVDHSRVWAVQVQHGVDLGSNESLLYGVDYAYTDARTDGTSNGRNEGADGISEIGGYIHSVTRLSNRFDLTAAVRVDKHSALQNPNLSPRAALVYRPTEEQSVRLTYNRAFSTPTNNNLFLDILAGSIPGTGFNIRALGVPQAGFKFRGYCDPGGVDDLCMWSPWVSQGKASPAQAAPYWVVAREAVLANLGKLPPAFAPYVPLIKAALRAVASPTPAQVGTALRTLDPTNGVFNTTEPTAVTDIAALKPTISNVLELGYKGIINGKLRFDADVWHDKRNDFYGPLSVESPNVFLDLPTTGAYLASSPQWQAFLAQVAAATTPQTAAALNQAIVAGMAGVSGSKEFTGVPLGTVVPDSPLTQSADIFLTVRNFGDVELWGADLSFDYLVTDKWSFGGMYSWVNKDYFSKEVTKGSTDIALNAPANKAAAYGRFRQGATGLMAEARLRYVAGFPINSGLYYVTPLAADGLSRESINDYTVVDTQIGYQFKWGMMAALSIQNLLNRNYQTFVGLPQLGRLVMTRLTYTF
;
A
#
# COMPACT_ATOMS: atom_id res chain seq x y z
N MET A 1 21.23 -27.83 29.18
CA MET A 1 21.22 -27.52 30.62
C MET A 1 19.80 -27.15 31.02
N ARG A 2 19.38 -27.53 32.23
CA ARG A 2 17.99 -27.64 32.71
C ARG A 2 17.10 -26.43 32.53
N PRO A 3 15.78 -26.58 32.22
CA PRO A 3 14.80 -25.49 32.25
C PRO A 3 14.31 -25.22 33.70
N SER A 4 14.23 -23.93 34.06
CA SER A 4 13.66 -23.47 35.33
C SER A 4 12.13 -23.38 35.23
N ARG A 5 11.49 -23.86 36.29
CA ARG A 5 10.06 -23.83 36.57
C ARG A 5 9.60 -22.41 36.89
N GLY A 6 8.41 -22.06 36.46
CA GLY A 6 7.76 -20.84 36.98
C GLY A 6 6.40 -20.56 36.39
N ASN A 7 5.38 -20.93 37.09
CA ASN A 7 4.08 -20.36 37.38
C ASN A 7 2.89 -20.60 36.47
N TRP A 8 2.21 -21.68 36.81
CA TRP A 8 0.77 -21.90 36.63
C TRP A 8 -0.02 -21.02 37.62
N LEU A 9 -0.66 -19.95 37.14
CA LEU A 9 -1.66 -19.18 37.95
C LEU A 9 -2.49 -18.26 37.03
N VAL A 10 -3.33 -18.85 36.18
CA VAL A 10 -4.54 -18.18 35.62
C VAL A 10 -5.51 -19.30 35.17
N VAL A 11 -6.05 -20.07 36.08
CA VAL A 11 -7.25 -20.89 35.89
C VAL A 11 -7.96 -20.92 37.22
N LEU A 12 -8.82 -19.95 37.48
CA LEU A 12 -9.93 -20.04 38.47
C LEU A 12 -10.70 -18.69 38.53
N LEU A 13 -11.54 -18.46 37.53
CA LEU A 13 -12.65 -17.50 37.64
C LEU A 13 -13.72 -17.83 36.59
N LEU A 14 -14.24 -19.05 36.68
CA LEU A 14 -15.42 -19.50 35.93
C LEU A 14 -16.26 -20.38 36.89
N GLY A 15 -17.13 -19.73 37.62
CA GLY A 15 -18.07 -20.47 38.43
C GLY A 15 -18.91 -19.56 39.30
N LEU A 16 -19.95 -18.96 38.68
CA LEU A 16 -21.20 -18.60 39.36
C LEU A 16 -22.12 -17.96 38.31
N VAL A 17 -22.69 -18.76 37.43
CA VAL A 17 -23.89 -18.37 36.67
C VAL A 17 -25.07 -18.87 37.48
N ALA A 18 -25.73 -17.95 38.17
CA ALA A 18 -27.02 -18.21 38.77
C ALA A 18 -28.05 -18.55 37.69
N ALA A 19 -28.61 -19.72 37.71
CA ALA A 19 -29.72 -20.14 36.86
C ALA A 19 -30.95 -19.27 37.17
N SER A 20 -31.25 -18.31 36.31
CA SER A 20 -32.53 -17.63 36.30
C SER A 20 -33.59 -18.60 35.75
N PRO A 21 -34.83 -18.59 36.28
CA PRO A 21 -35.91 -19.48 35.80
C PRO A 21 -36.21 -19.18 34.33
N ALA A 22 -36.16 -20.20 33.49
CA ALA A 22 -36.51 -20.11 32.07
C ALA A 22 -38.01 -19.76 31.96
N GLN A 23 -38.33 -18.49 31.70
CA GLN A 23 -39.66 -18.10 31.25
C GLN A 23 -39.89 -18.71 29.85
N ALA A 24 -41.01 -19.34 29.67
CA ALA A 24 -41.42 -19.84 28.37
C ALA A 24 -41.53 -18.68 27.38
N GLN A 25 -40.64 -18.69 26.38
CA GLN A 25 -40.50 -17.60 25.41
C GLN A 25 -40.86 -18.13 24.02
N GLY A 26 -41.66 -17.33 23.30
CA GLY A 26 -42.03 -17.60 21.92
C GLY A 26 -40.81 -17.41 20.96
N SER A 27 -40.98 -17.86 19.75
CA SER A 27 -39.99 -17.68 18.69
C SER A 27 -40.68 -17.35 17.37
N ILE A 28 -39.97 -16.56 16.51
CA ILE A 28 -40.32 -16.35 15.10
C ILE A 28 -39.32 -17.11 14.25
N ALA A 29 -39.83 -17.92 13.31
CA ALA A 29 -38.99 -18.60 12.33
C ALA A 29 -39.65 -18.48 10.94
N GLY A 30 -38.85 -18.66 9.88
CA GLY A 30 -39.40 -18.62 8.52
C GLY A 30 -38.33 -18.84 7.48
N LYS A 31 -38.71 -18.62 6.25
CA LYS A 31 -37.86 -18.74 5.08
C LYS A 31 -37.89 -17.43 4.27
N VAL A 32 -36.70 -16.97 3.87
CA VAL A 32 -36.53 -15.83 2.96
C VAL A 32 -36.23 -16.38 1.57
N THR A 33 -36.99 -15.95 0.58
CA THR A 33 -36.83 -16.41 -0.82
C THR A 33 -36.87 -15.23 -1.78
N ASN A 34 -36.30 -15.42 -2.95
CA ASN A 34 -36.45 -14.50 -4.08
C ASN A 34 -37.86 -14.67 -4.66
N LYS A 35 -38.61 -13.58 -4.75
CA LYS A 35 -40.02 -13.56 -5.22
C LYS A 35 -40.15 -14.07 -6.67
N LEU A 36 -39.13 -13.84 -7.51
CA LEU A 36 -39.18 -14.20 -8.94
C LEU A 36 -38.73 -15.65 -9.19
N SER A 37 -37.64 -16.08 -8.53
CA SER A 37 -37.02 -17.39 -8.77
C SER A 37 -37.39 -18.45 -7.74
N SER A 38 -38.09 -18.06 -6.64
CA SER A 38 -38.36 -18.90 -5.48
C SER A 38 -37.13 -19.52 -4.80
N GLN A 39 -35.94 -19.11 -5.19
CA GLN A 39 -34.69 -19.59 -4.60
C GLN A 39 -34.52 -19.01 -3.19
N PRO A 40 -33.98 -19.79 -2.24
CA PRO A 40 -33.69 -19.29 -0.91
C PRO A 40 -32.61 -18.21 -0.93
N ILE A 41 -32.74 -17.20 -0.07
CA ILE A 41 -31.77 -16.13 0.13
C ILE A 41 -31.07 -16.39 1.46
N GLY A 42 -29.78 -16.74 1.38
CA GLY A 42 -28.90 -16.91 2.53
C GLY A 42 -28.24 -15.60 2.93
N SER A 43 -27.69 -15.58 4.15
CA SER A 43 -26.93 -14.45 4.71
C SER A 43 -27.70 -13.12 4.78
N ALA A 44 -29.04 -13.16 4.72
CA ALA A 44 -29.88 -11.99 4.87
C ALA A 44 -30.13 -11.69 6.36
N PRO A 45 -29.77 -10.50 6.87
CA PRO A 45 -30.16 -10.04 8.21
C PRO A 45 -31.66 -9.98 8.37
N VAL A 46 -32.12 -10.53 9.47
CA VAL A 46 -33.52 -10.52 9.89
C VAL A 46 -33.61 -9.83 11.25
N GLU A 47 -34.40 -8.77 11.35
CA GLU A 47 -34.66 -8.06 12.60
C GLU A 47 -36.11 -8.23 13.00
N VAL A 48 -36.31 -8.64 14.24
CA VAL A 48 -37.67 -8.68 14.86
C VAL A 48 -37.81 -7.44 15.73
N ILE A 49 -38.79 -6.59 15.41
CA ILE A 49 -38.97 -5.28 15.99
C ILE A 49 -40.30 -5.29 16.76
N ALA A 50 -40.28 -4.95 18.04
CA ALA A 50 -41.49 -4.86 18.88
C ALA A 50 -42.38 -3.66 18.47
N SER A 51 -43.61 -3.64 18.88
CA SER A 51 -44.60 -2.57 18.58
C SER A 51 -44.16 -1.18 19.02
N GLY A 52 -43.22 -1.07 19.98
CA GLY A 52 -42.55 0.17 20.41
C GLY A 52 -41.36 0.59 19.57
N GLY A 53 -41.05 -0.07 18.43
CA GLY A 53 -39.93 0.24 17.57
C GLY A 53 -38.56 -0.34 18.03
N GLN A 54 -38.56 -1.12 19.13
CA GLN A 54 -37.33 -1.76 19.65
C GLN A 54 -37.04 -3.05 18.91
N VAL A 55 -35.78 -3.28 18.54
CA VAL A 55 -35.35 -4.59 18.02
C VAL A 55 -35.32 -5.60 19.14
N ALA A 56 -36.31 -6.50 19.14
CA ALA A 56 -36.48 -7.56 20.13
C ALA A 56 -35.56 -8.78 19.87
N GLY A 57 -35.01 -8.92 18.66
CA GLY A 57 -34.10 -9.98 18.33
C GLY A 57 -33.60 -9.90 16.87
N ARG A 58 -32.48 -10.55 16.62
CA ARG A 58 -31.85 -10.61 15.30
C ARG A 58 -31.50 -12.04 14.93
N ALA A 59 -31.57 -12.33 13.65
CA ALA A 59 -31.04 -13.57 13.06
C ALA A 59 -30.47 -13.27 11.67
N VAL A 60 -29.69 -14.19 11.15
CA VAL A 60 -29.22 -14.17 9.75
C VAL A 60 -29.76 -15.45 9.10
N THR A 61 -30.27 -15.33 7.87
CA THR A 61 -30.75 -16.52 7.18
C THR A 61 -29.60 -17.46 6.87
N GLY A 62 -29.81 -18.75 7.14
CA GLY A 62 -28.94 -19.82 6.64
C GLY A 62 -29.09 -19.97 5.12
N THR A 63 -28.29 -20.83 4.53
CA THR A 63 -28.24 -21.04 3.07
C THR A 63 -29.51 -21.59 2.44
N GLY A 64 -30.36 -22.24 3.24
CA GLY A 64 -31.72 -22.59 2.82
C GLY A 64 -32.72 -21.43 2.96
N GLY A 65 -32.24 -20.20 3.20
CA GLY A 65 -33.08 -19.03 3.46
C GLY A 65 -33.77 -19.04 4.82
N ARG A 66 -33.52 -20.02 5.68
CA ARG A 66 -34.21 -20.19 6.96
C ARG A 66 -33.62 -19.31 8.05
N TYR A 67 -34.46 -18.73 8.86
CA TYR A 67 -34.07 -17.97 10.05
C TYR A 67 -34.93 -18.38 11.27
N ARG A 68 -34.40 -18.08 12.47
CA ARG A 68 -35.10 -18.25 13.71
C ARG A 68 -34.64 -17.23 14.74
N VAL A 69 -35.57 -16.50 15.35
CA VAL A 69 -35.35 -15.60 16.47
C VAL A 69 -36.08 -16.17 17.67
N THR A 70 -35.38 -16.46 18.74
CA THR A 70 -35.93 -17.05 19.99
C THR A 70 -35.94 -15.99 21.10
N GLY A 71 -36.60 -16.29 22.21
CA GLY A 71 -36.57 -15.40 23.37
C GLY A 71 -37.54 -14.22 23.29
N LEU A 72 -38.62 -14.36 22.51
CA LEU A 72 -39.57 -13.30 22.31
C LEU A 72 -40.72 -13.42 23.34
N ALA A 73 -41.08 -12.31 24.01
CA ALA A 73 -42.25 -12.23 24.85
C ALA A 73 -43.55 -12.32 24.00
N ALA A 74 -44.66 -12.69 24.60
CA ALA A 74 -45.95 -12.59 23.91
C ALA A 74 -46.20 -11.12 23.50
N GLY A 75 -46.59 -10.90 22.24
CA GLY A 75 -46.81 -9.55 21.73
C GLY A 75 -46.87 -9.48 20.21
N SER A 76 -47.10 -8.27 19.69
CA SER A 76 -47.08 -7.99 18.25
C SER A 76 -45.72 -7.42 17.84
N TYR A 77 -45.21 -7.95 16.75
CA TYR A 77 -43.90 -7.62 16.21
C TYR A 77 -43.98 -7.27 14.73
N SER A 78 -42.93 -6.69 14.20
CA SER A 78 -42.67 -6.68 12.77
C SER A 78 -41.33 -7.38 12.48
N VAL A 79 -41.25 -8.06 11.34
CA VAL A 79 -40.06 -8.75 10.88
C VAL A 79 -39.53 -8.00 9.67
N SER A 80 -38.36 -7.43 9.79
CA SER A 80 -37.65 -6.72 8.72
C SER A 80 -36.55 -7.60 8.17
N VAL A 81 -36.49 -7.73 6.84
CA VAL A 81 -35.44 -8.49 6.14
C VAL A 81 -34.81 -7.63 5.06
N ILE A 82 -33.49 -7.60 5.05
CA ILE A 82 -32.70 -6.88 4.06
C ILE A 82 -31.71 -7.88 3.46
N ALA A 83 -31.57 -7.88 2.13
CA ALA A 83 -30.57 -8.69 1.44
C ALA A 83 -30.00 -7.93 0.26
N ILE A 84 -28.72 -8.18 -0.02
CA ILE A 84 -28.00 -7.53 -1.14
C ILE A 84 -28.72 -7.86 -2.46
N GLY A 85 -29.04 -6.83 -3.25
CA GLY A 85 -29.74 -6.99 -4.52
C GLY A 85 -31.28 -7.14 -4.40
N PHE A 86 -31.86 -6.98 -3.21
CA PHE A 86 -33.29 -7.12 -2.99
C PHE A 86 -33.87 -5.90 -2.27
N LYS A 87 -35.15 -5.62 -2.55
CA LYS A 87 -35.92 -4.60 -1.82
C LYS A 87 -36.15 -5.08 -0.39
N ALA A 88 -35.85 -4.21 0.59
CA ALA A 88 -36.13 -4.49 1.97
C ALA A 88 -37.66 -4.75 2.18
N VAL A 89 -37.99 -5.76 2.91
CA VAL A 89 -39.39 -6.12 3.22
C VAL A 89 -39.59 -6.15 4.72
N ARG A 90 -40.69 -5.50 5.20
CA ARG A 90 -41.09 -5.51 6.58
C ARG A 90 -42.49 -6.13 6.68
N ALA A 91 -42.55 -7.33 7.26
CA ALA A 91 -43.84 -7.96 7.63
C ALA A 91 -44.30 -7.38 8.96
N VAL A 92 -45.46 -6.73 8.97
CA VAL A 92 -46.02 -6.09 10.17
C VAL A 92 -47.11 -6.94 10.81
N ASN A 93 -47.46 -6.65 12.08
CA ASN A 93 -48.52 -7.33 12.83
C ASN A 93 -48.29 -8.85 13.04
N VAL A 94 -47.01 -9.25 13.21
CA VAL A 94 -46.66 -10.62 13.52
C VAL A 94 -46.91 -10.90 15.00
N VAL A 95 -47.95 -11.68 15.31
CA VAL A 95 -48.32 -12.00 16.69
C VAL A 95 -47.51 -13.21 17.17
N VAL A 96 -46.79 -13.05 18.27
CA VAL A 96 -46.08 -14.12 18.96
C VAL A 96 -46.83 -14.51 20.22
N ALA A 97 -47.21 -15.78 20.32
CA ALA A 97 -47.72 -16.35 21.57
C ALA A 97 -46.56 -16.57 22.55
N GLY A 98 -46.82 -16.56 23.85
CA GLY A 98 -45.79 -16.75 24.87
C GLY A 98 -45.05 -18.09 24.82
N THR A 99 -45.51 -19.05 24.01
CA THR A 99 -44.90 -20.35 23.74
C THR A 99 -45.09 -20.72 22.28
N GLY A 100 -44.15 -21.48 21.71
CA GLY A 100 -44.23 -21.99 20.34
C GLY A 100 -43.47 -21.16 19.30
N VAL A 101 -43.69 -21.51 18.03
CA VAL A 101 -43.04 -20.88 16.87
C VAL A 101 -44.07 -20.21 15.98
N THR A 102 -43.95 -18.90 15.78
CA THR A 102 -44.69 -18.18 14.74
C THR A 102 -43.93 -18.23 13.44
N THR A 103 -44.50 -18.79 12.37
CA THR A 103 -43.86 -18.89 11.07
C THR A 103 -44.15 -17.66 10.24
N VAL A 104 -43.08 -17.02 9.70
CA VAL A 104 -43.16 -15.85 8.83
C VAL A 104 -42.24 -16.07 7.65
N ASP A 105 -42.76 -16.44 6.49
CA ASP A 105 -42.02 -16.56 5.25
C ASP A 105 -42.06 -15.23 4.51
N ILE A 106 -40.87 -14.79 4.00
CA ILE A 106 -40.73 -13.49 3.35
C ILE A 106 -40.11 -13.70 1.95
N ALA A 107 -40.84 -13.21 0.93
CA ALA A 107 -40.35 -13.21 -0.43
C ALA A 107 -39.83 -11.81 -0.80
N LEU A 108 -38.53 -11.72 -1.07
CA LEU A 108 -37.88 -10.47 -1.46
C LEU A 108 -37.93 -10.26 -2.98
N GLU A 109 -38.26 -9.08 -3.39
CA GLU A 109 -38.24 -8.66 -4.79
C GLU A 109 -36.86 -8.10 -5.15
N GLY A 110 -36.27 -8.58 -6.27
CA GLY A 110 -34.99 -8.08 -6.76
C GLY A 110 -35.05 -6.55 -6.96
N GLN A 111 -34.15 -5.83 -6.35
CA GLN A 111 -34.06 -4.38 -6.49
C GLN A 111 -32.86 -4.02 -7.34
N VAL A 112 -33.11 -3.18 -8.33
CA VAL A 112 -32.13 -2.73 -9.30
C VAL A 112 -31.12 -1.75 -8.67
N TYR A 113 -31.58 -0.93 -7.72
CA TYR A 113 -30.77 0.00 -6.96
C TYR A 113 -30.96 -0.23 -5.46
N GLN A 114 -29.88 -0.56 -4.77
CA GLN A 114 -29.94 -0.80 -3.34
C GLN A 114 -29.39 0.43 -2.60
N LEU A 115 -30.27 1.17 -1.94
CA LEU A 115 -29.90 2.26 -1.05
C LEU A 115 -29.45 1.74 0.33
N GLU A 116 -30.06 0.65 0.80
CA GLU A 116 -29.63 -0.05 2.01
C GLU A 116 -28.63 -1.16 1.68
N ALA A 117 -27.51 -1.19 2.37
CA ALA A 117 -26.48 -2.20 2.23
C ALA A 117 -26.13 -2.81 3.59
N VAL A 118 -25.65 -4.06 3.57
CA VAL A 118 -25.20 -4.78 4.76
C VAL A 118 -23.70 -5.01 4.67
N THR A 119 -23.02 -4.81 5.77
CA THR A 119 -21.58 -5.08 5.90
C THR A 119 -21.28 -5.88 7.15
N ALA A 120 -20.22 -6.65 7.14
CA ALA A 120 -19.62 -7.25 8.32
C ALA A 120 -18.18 -6.75 8.55
N ALA A 121 -17.74 -5.81 7.73
CA ALA A 121 -16.34 -5.35 7.75
C ALA A 121 -16.03 -4.37 8.90
N VAL A 122 -17.01 -3.77 9.55
CA VAL A 122 -16.81 -2.76 10.60
C VAL A 122 -16.85 -3.35 12.00
N SER A 123 -17.72 -4.32 12.24
CA SER A 123 -17.94 -4.93 13.57
C SER A 123 -17.65 -6.43 13.61
N LYS A 124 -17.23 -7.01 12.47
CA LYS A 124 -17.10 -8.47 12.25
C LYS A 124 -18.43 -9.24 12.49
N ALA A 125 -19.55 -8.53 12.48
CA ALA A 125 -20.90 -9.06 12.52
C ALA A 125 -21.74 -8.35 11.44
N PRO A 126 -22.72 -9.03 10.82
CA PRO A 126 -23.59 -8.39 9.83
C PRO A 126 -24.38 -7.22 10.45
N GLU A 127 -24.24 -6.03 9.86
CA GLU A 127 -24.92 -4.80 10.25
C GLU A 127 -25.35 -4.00 9.03
N LYS A 128 -26.33 -3.10 9.18
CA LYS A 128 -26.65 -2.14 8.12
C LYS A 128 -25.49 -1.16 7.94
N ALA A 129 -25.15 -0.84 6.71
CA ALA A 129 -24.09 0.14 6.45
C ALA A 129 -24.40 1.53 7.01
N VAL A 130 -25.70 1.87 7.14
CA VAL A 130 -26.15 3.14 7.77
C VAL A 130 -25.88 3.17 9.27
N ASP A 131 -25.90 2.04 9.95
CA ASP A 131 -25.66 1.92 11.40
C ASP A 131 -24.16 1.73 11.73
N ALA A 132 -23.34 1.46 10.73
CA ALA A 132 -21.92 1.17 10.93
C ALA A 132 -21.19 2.36 11.56
N PRO A 133 -20.43 2.16 12.66
CA PRO A 133 -19.68 3.20 13.33
C PRO A 133 -18.37 3.57 12.59
N ALA A 134 -18.40 3.62 11.27
CA ALA A 134 -17.31 4.03 10.38
C ALA A 134 -17.86 4.44 9.01
N GLN A 135 -17.07 5.17 8.22
CA GLN A 135 -17.38 5.39 6.81
C GLN A 135 -17.18 4.09 6.03
N VAL A 136 -18.24 3.68 5.30
CA VAL A 136 -18.24 2.43 4.54
C VAL A 136 -18.74 2.69 3.13
N SER A 137 -17.98 2.24 2.15
CA SER A 137 -18.40 2.17 0.75
C SER A 137 -18.49 0.71 0.31
N ILE A 138 -19.55 0.36 -0.37
CA ILE A 138 -19.82 -1.03 -0.79
C ILE A 138 -19.96 -1.06 -2.30
N VAL A 139 -19.27 -2.00 -2.95
CA VAL A 139 -19.42 -2.34 -4.37
C VAL A 139 -20.00 -3.74 -4.44
N SER A 140 -21.16 -3.88 -5.04
CA SER A 140 -21.89 -5.14 -5.13
C SER A 140 -21.46 -5.99 -6.35
N ALA A 141 -21.74 -7.29 -6.31
CA ALA A 141 -21.55 -8.20 -7.45
C ALA A 141 -22.27 -7.72 -8.72
N VAL A 142 -23.43 -7.09 -8.57
CA VAL A 142 -24.21 -6.55 -9.68
C VAL A 142 -23.46 -5.41 -10.36
N GLU A 143 -22.94 -4.45 -9.59
CA GLU A 143 -22.14 -3.33 -10.15
C GLU A 143 -20.87 -3.81 -10.84
N MET A 144 -20.18 -4.81 -10.28
CA MET A 144 -18.98 -5.40 -10.89
C MET A 144 -19.31 -6.13 -12.19
N THR A 145 -20.43 -6.84 -12.23
CA THR A 145 -20.87 -7.53 -13.45
C THR A 145 -21.20 -6.55 -14.58
N GLU A 146 -21.83 -5.42 -14.26
CA GLU A 146 -22.21 -4.38 -15.21
C GLU A 146 -21.06 -3.55 -15.75
N ARG A 147 -19.96 -3.47 -14.99
CA ARG A 147 -18.78 -2.66 -15.30
C ARG A 147 -17.58 -3.56 -15.61
N PRO A 148 -17.35 -3.94 -16.89
CA PRO A 148 -16.12 -4.63 -17.27
C PRO A 148 -14.89 -3.84 -16.81
N ALA A 149 -14.01 -4.51 -16.07
CA ALA A 149 -12.78 -3.94 -15.55
C ALA A 149 -11.65 -4.97 -15.62
N LEU A 150 -10.42 -4.56 -15.90
CA LEU A 150 -9.28 -5.50 -15.97
C LEU A 150 -8.75 -5.88 -14.60
N SER A 151 -8.81 -4.97 -13.67
CA SER A 151 -8.43 -5.21 -12.27
C SER A 151 -9.65 -5.11 -11.37
N VAL A 152 -9.75 -6.01 -10.40
CA VAL A 152 -10.77 -5.94 -9.33
C VAL A 152 -10.76 -4.56 -8.63
N ILE A 153 -9.58 -3.95 -8.51
CA ILE A 153 -9.41 -2.63 -7.89
C ILE A 153 -10.03 -1.49 -8.72
N ASP A 154 -10.23 -1.67 -10.01
CA ASP A 154 -10.89 -0.64 -10.83
C ASP A 154 -12.31 -0.32 -10.35
N HIS A 155 -12.94 -1.26 -9.67
CA HIS A 155 -14.29 -1.07 -9.12
C HIS A 155 -14.35 -0.09 -7.94
N VAL A 156 -13.24 0.16 -7.25
CA VAL A 156 -13.17 1.13 -6.15
C VAL A 156 -12.72 2.53 -6.60
N LYS A 157 -12.41 2.73 -7.89
CA LYS A 157 -12.14 4.05 -8.46
C LYS A 157 -13.36 4.96 -8.32
N GLY A 158 -13.16 6.14 -7.75
CA GLY A 158 -14.24 7.11 -7.55
C GLY A 158 -15.10 6.84 -6.31
N LEU A 159 -14.64 6.01 -5.37
CA LEU A 159 -15.19 5.99 -4.02
C LEU A 159 -14.64 7.17 -3.20
N PRO A 160 -15.44 7.74 -2.27
CA PRO A 160 -14.97 8.82 -1.40
C PRO A 160 -13.77 8.36 -0.58
N GLY A 161 -12.81 9.26 -0.32
CA GLY A 161 -11.62 8.98 0.50
C GLY A 161 -10.61 7.99 -0.08
N VAL A 162 -10.82 7.45 -1.30
CA VAL A 162 -9.94 6.47 -1.93
C VAL A 162 -9.04 7.14 -2.96
N ASP A 163 -7.73 6.90 -2.88
CA ASP A 163 -6.72 7.35 -3.84
C ASP A 163 -6.09 6.14 -4.54
N ILE A 164 -5.90 6.26 -5.85
CA ILE A 164 -5.36 5.19 -6.68
C ILE A 164 -4.25 5.74 -7.57
N SER A 165 -3.06 5.16 -7.46
CA SER A 165 -1.97 5.33 -8.42
C SER A 165 -1.95 4.12 -9.35
N GLN A 166 -2.31 4.33 -10.61
CA GLN A 166 -2.38 3.26 -11.60
C GLN A 166 -1.10 3.21 -12.42
N GLY A 167 -0.33 2.13 -12.26
CA GLY A 167 0.93 1.88 -12.94
C GLY A 167 0.78 1.12 -14.26
N GLY A 168 -0.34 0.44 -14.46
CA GLY A 168 -0.53 -0.40 -15.64
C GLY A 168 -1.98 -0.83 -15.83
N LEU A 169 -2.19 -1.79 -16.71
CA LEU A 169 -3.51 -2.35 -17.00
C LEU A 169 -4.13 -3.04 -15.78
N ILE A 170 -3.31 -3.74 -15.00
CA ILE A 170 -3.76 -4.48 -13.80
C ILE A 170 -2.99 -4.08 -12.55
N GLN A 171 -2.00 -3.20 -12.66
CA GLN A 171 -1.20 -2.73 -11.54
C GLN A 171 -1.67 -1.37 -11.06
N SER A 172 -1.94 -1.29 -9.78
CA SER A 172 -2.32 -0.05 -9.11
C SER A 172 -2.02 -0.13 -7.62
N ASN A 173 -1.72 1.01 -7.01
CA ASN A 173 -1.66 1.16 -5.57
C ASN A 173 -2.91 1.86 -5.08
N VAL A 174 -3.50 1.37 -3.99
CA VAL A 174 -4.75 1.88 -3.41
C VAL A 174 -4.53 2.31 -1.98
N VAL A 175 -4.99 3.48 -1.64
CA VAL A 175 -4.89 4.03 -0.29
C VAL A 175 -6.23 4.65 0.12
N GLY A 176 -6.59 4.50 1.38
CA GLY A 176 -7.68 5.25 2.01
C GLY A 176 -7.12 6.40 2.85
N ARG A 177 -7.58 7.64 2.65
CA ARG A 177 -7.27 8.83 3.48
C ARG A 177 -5.81 8.88 3.98
N GLY A 178 -4.86 9.38 3.22
CA GLY A 178 -3.49 9.56 3.69
C GLY A 178 -2.41 9.41 2.64
N PHE A 179 -1.19 9.18 3.10
CA PHE A 179 -0.01 9.14 2.25
C PHE A 179 -0.07 8.00 1.24
N ASN A 180 0.02 8.34 -0.04
CA ASN A 180 0.01 7.39 -1.14
C ASN A 180 1.44 7.05 -1.56
N ASN A 181 2.12 6.27 -0.74
CA ASN A 181 3.45 5.76 -1.02
C ASN A 181 3.33 4.34 -1.58
N ILE A 182 4.20 3.96 -2.53
CA ILE A 182 4.12 2.68 -3.24
C ILE A 182 4.18 1.47 -2.33
N PHE A 183 5.06 1.51 -1.35
CA PHE A 183 5.26 0.40 -0.43
C PHE A 183 4.54 0.64 0.90
N THR A 184 3.39 1.32 0.87
CA THR A 184 2.59 1.48 2.07
C THR A 184 1.75 0.24 2.35
N GLY A 185 1.97 -0.37 3.50
CA GLY A 185 1.11 -1.44 4.03
C GLY A 185 -0.04 -0.93 4.89
N ALA A 186 -0.35 0.37 4.87
CA ALA A 186 -1.31 0.98 5.79
C ALA A 186 -2.80 0.71 5.46
N LEU A 187 -3.11 0.23 4.25
CA LEU A 187 -4.42 -0.29 3.86
C LEU A 187 -4.41 -1.81 3.97
N LEU A 188 -5.20 -2.35 4.88
CA LEU A 188 -5.34 -3.80 5.02
C LEU A 188 -6.33 -4.35 3.99
N THR A 189 -5.86 -5.14 3.03
CA THR A 189 -6.72 -5.82 2.07
C THR A 189 -6.92 -7.27 2.47
N LEU A 190 -8.19 -7.69 2.54
CA LEU A 190 -8.61 -9.03 2.93
C LEU A 190 -9.45 -9.68 1.82
N ILE A 191 -9.19 -10.94 1.53
CA ILE A 191 -10.08 -11.80 0.72
C ILE A 191 -10.57 -12.92 1.63
N ASP A 192 -11.87 -12.97 1.88
CA ASP A 192 -12.48 -13.96 2.77
C ASP A 192 -11.78 -14.03 4.15
N ASN A 193 -11.47 -12.86 4.74
CA ASN A 193 -10.74 -12.66 6.01
C ASN A 193 -9.26 -13.05 5.99
N ARG A 194 -8.68 -13.46 4.89
CA ARG A 194 -7.26 -13.76 4.70
C ARG A 194 -6.54 -12.51 4.17
N PHE A 195 -5.32 -12.28 4.60
CA PHE A 195 -4.47 -11.22 4.02
C PHE A 195 -4.28 -11.42 2.52
N ALA A 196 -4.43 -10.36 1.75
CA ALA A 196 -4.25 -10.36 0.29
C ALA A 196 -2.90 -9.76 -0.14
N SER A 197 -2.15 -9.18 0.79
CA SER A 197 -0.82 -8.61 0.54
C SER A 197 0.25 -9.69 0.39
N LEU A 198 1.33 -9.33 -0.31
CA LEU A 198 2.54 -10.15 -0.37
C LEU A 198 3.17 -10.24 1.04
N PRO A 199 3.67 -11.42 1.47
CA PRO A 199 4.07 -11.64 2.84
C PRO A 199 5.22 -10.74 3.31
N SER A 200 6.34 -10.66 2.57
CA SER A 200 7.54 -9.90 2.96
C SER A 200 7.32 -8.39 2.88
N PHE A 201 6.80 -7.92 1.75
CA PHE A 201 6.63 -6.49 1.49
C PHE A 201 5.41 -5.89 2.19
N ARG A 202 4.41 -6.70 2.54
CA ARG A 202 3.09 -6.27 3.05
C ARG A 202 2.36 -5.29 2.11
N VAL A 203 2.74 -5.30 0.84
CA VAL A 203 2.17 -4.46 -0.20
C VAL A 203 1.01 -5.19 -0.86
N ASN A 204 -0.05 -4.44 -1.13
CA ASN A 204 -1.17 -4.94 -1.92
C ASN A 204 -0.82 -4.80 -3.41
N MET A 205 -0.60 -5.91 -4.10
CA MET A 205 -0.40 -5.94 -5.54
C MET A 205 -1.66 -6.54 -6.22
N PRO A 206 -2.52 -5.70 -6.80
CA PRO A 206 -3.81 -6.16 -7.37
C PRO A 206 -3.67 -7.22 -8.44
N GLY A 207 -2.59 -7.20 -9.20
CA GLY A 207 -2.28 -8.24 -10.18
C GLY A 207 -2.17 -9.65 -9.61
N PHE A 208 -1.93 -9.80 -8.30
CA PHE A 208 -1.80 -11.09 -7.62
C PHE A 208 -3.04 -11.51 -6.82
N LEU A 209 -4.12 -10.74 -6.83
CA LEU A 209 -5.38 -11.18 -6.22
C LEU A 209 -5.91 -12.43 -6.93
N THR A 210 -6.31 -13.43 -6.15
CA THR A 210 -6.85 -14.70 -6.68
C THR A 210 -8.35 -14.61 -6.98
N ALA A 211 -9.06 -13.65 -6.37
CA ALA A 211 -10.49 -13.43 -6.62
C ALA A 211 -10.72 -12.78 -7.99
N THR A 212 -11.74 -13.26 -8.70
CA THR A 212 -12.17 -12.74 -10.00
C THR A 212 -13.50 -12.01 -9.89
N ASP A 213 -13.81 -11.09 -10.81
CA ASP A 213 -15.08 -10.35 -10.84
C ASP A 213 -16.32 -11.27 -10.76
N GLN A 214 -16.26 -12.45 -11.41
CA GLN A 214 -17.38 -13.41 -11.44
C GLN A 214 -17.60 -14.06 -10.08
N ASP A 215 -16.56 -14.14 -9.25
CA ASP A 215 -16.59 -14.84 -7.97
C ASP A 215 -16.78 -13.93 -6.77
N ILE A 216 -16.59 -12.62 -6.91
CA ILE A 216 -16.79 -11.67 -5.82
C ILE A 216 -18.28 -11.42 -5.59
N GLU A 217 -18.72 -11.54 -4.35
CA GLU A 217 -20.05 -11.17 -3.89
C GLU A 217 -20.13 -9.68 -3.56
N GLN A 218 -19.10 -9.18 -2.87
CA GLN A 218 -19.08 -7.82 -2.36
C GLN A 218 -17.65 -7.37 -2.08
N MET A 219 -17.37 -6.11 -2.39
CA MET A 219 -16.20 -5.39 -1.90
C MET A 219 -16.67 -4.32 -0.91
N THR A 220 -16.12 -4.33 0.29
CA THR A 220 -16.42 -3.33 1.33
C THR A 220 -15.15 -2.56 1.63
N PHE A 221 -15.20 -1.25 1.41
CA PHE A 221 -14.12 -0.34 1.77
C PHE A 221 -14.52 0.40 3.06
N VAL A 222 -13.83 0.10 4.15
CA VAL A 222 -13.96 0.80 5.44
C VAL A 222 -12.87 1.85 5.51
N LEU A 223 -13.25 3.12 5.56
CA LEU A 223 -12.30 4.23 5.67
C LEU A 223 -11.97 4.54 7.13
N GLY A 224 -10.76 5.04 7.32
CA GLY A 224 -10.25 5.34 8.66
C GLY A 224 -9.74 4.11 9.42
N PRO A 225 -9.19 4.31 10.63
CA PRO A 225 -8.49 3.29 11.38
C PRO A 225 -9.37 2.10 11.79
N GLY A 226 -8.94 0.89 11.40
CA GLY A 226 -9.59 -0.38 11.74
C GLY A 226 -8.82 -1.26 12.73
N ALA A 227 -7.68 -0.78 13.27
CA ALA A 227 -6.74 -1.62 14.02
C ALA A 227 -7.34 -2.28 15.27
N ALA A 228 -8.31 -1.67 15.94
CA ALA A 228 -8.96 -2.25 17.12
C ALA A 228 -9.59 -3.64 16.89
N LEU A 229 -9.95 -3.97 15.64
CA LEU A 229 -10.51 -5.28 15.28
C LEU A 229 -9.61 -6.09 14.35
N TYR A 230 -8.84 -5.42 13.50
CA TYR A 230 -8.08 -6.05 12.43
C TYR A 230 -6.58 -6.11 12.71
N GLY A 231 -6.10 -5.38 13.74
CA GLY A 231 -4.70 -5.34 14.11
C GLY A 231 -3.84 -4.38 13.28
N PRO A 232 -2.54 -4.63 13.21
CA PRO A 232 -1.59 -3.76 12.54
C PRO A 232 -1.92 -3.54 11.06
N ASN A 233 -1.46 -2.39 10.52
CA ASN A 233 -1.58 -2.02 9.11
C ASN A 233 -3.01 -1.75 8.61
N ALA A 234 -3.98 -1.60 9.50
CA ALA A 234 -5.31 -1.10 9.21
C ALA A 234 -5.46 0.41 9.58
N ALA A 235 -4.39 1.19 9.42
CA ALA A 235 -4.38 2.61 9.80
C ALA A 235 -5.13 3.49 8.81
N ASN A 236 -5.05 3.20 7.51
CA ASN A 236 -5.74 3.94 6.45
C ASN A 236 -7.08 3.30 6.04
N GLY A 237 -7.44 2.19 6.64
CA GLY A 237 -8.69 1.49 6.39
C GLY A 237 -8.53 0.01 6.09
N VAL A 238 -9.65 -0.59 5.72
CA VAL A 238 -9.76 -2.02 5.38
C VAL A 238 -10.53 -2.18 4.08
N LEU A 239 -9.96 -2.87 3.11
CA LEU A 239 -10.65 -3.35 1.92
C LEU A 239 -10.97 -4.83 2.10
N ALA A 240 -12.23 -5.16 2.38
CA ALA A 240 -12.70 -6.52 2.54
C ALA A 240 -13.39 -7.00 1.27
N ILE A 241 -12.86 -8.04 0.64
CA ILE A 241 -13.41 -8.71 -0.53
C ILE A 241 -14.02 -10.03 -0.07
N THR A 242 -15.32 -10.21 -0.30
CA THR A 242 -16.03 -11.43 0.04
C THR A 242 -16.39 -12.19 -1.23
N THR A 243 -16.04 -13.47 -1.29
CA THR A 243 -16.38 -14.32 -2.44
C THR A 243 -17.72 -15.02 -2.28
N LYS A 244 -18.36 -15.33 -3.41
CA LYS A 244 -19.66 -15.98 -3.46
C LYS A 244 -19.65 -17.36 -2.78
N SER A 245 -20.69 -17.66 -2.01
CA SER A 245 -20.89 -19.00 -1.44
C SER A 245 -21.36 -19.98 -2.52
N PRO A 246 -20.85 -21.22 -2.56
CA PRO A 246 -21.36 -22.22 -3.49
C PRO A 246 -22.82 -22.61 -3.26
N PHE A 247 -23.36 -22.40 -2.07
CA PHE A 247 -24.76 -22.68 -1.76
C PHE A 247 -25.70 -21.63 -2.34
N ASP A 248 -25.25 -20.36 -2.40
CA ASP A 248 -26.08 -19.21 -2.78
C ASP A 248 -25.93 -18.85 -4.26
N SER A 249 -24.90 -19.40 -4.95
CA SER A 249 -24.54 -19.02 -6.31
C SER A 249 -24.19 -20.24 -7.19
N LYS A 250 -25.09 -21.21 -7.19
CA LYS A 250 -24.95 -22.44 -8.03
C LYS A 250 -24.99 -22.11 -9.51
N GLY A 251 -24.38 -22.96 -10.30
CA GLY A 251 -24.33 -22.86 -11.75
C GLY A 251 -22.94 -22.61 -12.30
N THR A 252 -22.86 -22.47 -13.59
CA THR A 252 -21.64 -22.18 -14.33
C THR A 252 -21.73 -20.80 -14.93
N THR A 253 -20.69 -20.00 -14.77
CA THR A 253 -20.54 -18.69 -15.41
C THR A 253 -19.30 -18.72 -16.28
N LEU A 254 -19.47 -18.46 -17.57
CA LEU A 254 -18.39 -18.24 -18.54
C LEU A 254 -18.34 -16.74 -18.86
N SER A 255 -17.16 -16.15 -18.83
CA SER A 255 -16.91 -14.76 -19.22
C SER A 255 -15.82 -14.70 -20.27
N LEU A 256 -16.10 -14.04 -21.38
CA LEU A 256 -15.14 -13.78 -22.45
C LEU A 256 -15.05 -12.27 -22.66
N GLU A 257 -13.84 -11.76 -22.69
CA GLU A 257 -13.57 -10.34 -22.84
C GLU A 257 -12.53 -10.10 -23.93
N ALA A 258 -12.77 -9.05 -24.68
CA ALA A 258 -11.81 -8.50 -25.64
C ALA A 258 -11.74 -6.99 -25.42
N GLY A 259 -10.55 -6.44 -25.53
CA GLY A 259 -10.33 -5.03 -25.30
C GLY A 259 -9.28 -4.45 -26.22
N TYR A 260 -9.23 -3.13 -26.21
CA TYR A 260 -8.29 -2.31 -26.95
C TYR A 260 -7.84 -1.15 -26.04
N ARG A 261 -6.54 -0.95 -25.91
CA ARG A 261 -5.99 0.26 -25.32
C ARG A 261 -5.49 1.21 -26.40
N ALA A 262 -5.67 2.52 -26.20
CA ALA A 262 -5.08 3.52 -27.06
C ALA A 262 -3.55 3.57 -26.89
N ASP A 263 -2.87 4.17 -27.86
CA ASP A 263 -1.41 4.34 -27.84
C ASP A 263 -0.96 5.06 -26.56
N SER A 264 0.19 4.65 -26.05
CA SER A 264 0.89 5.37 -24.99
C SER A 264 1.64 6.56 -25.59
N ARG A 265 1.64 7.67 -24.85
CA ARG A 265 2.55 8.79 -25.13
C ARG A 265 3.52 8.90 -23.97
N TYR A 266 4.74 9.36 -24.24
CA TYR A 266 5.60 9.78 -23.14
C TYR A 266 4.97 10.96 -22.42
N PRO A 267 5.06 11.05 -21.08
CA PRO A 267 4.65 12.24 -20.37
C PRO A 267 5.37 13.45 -20.94
N ASN A 268 4.75 14.62 -20.87
CA ASN A 268 5.37 15.86 -21.27
C ASN A 268 6.76 15.95 -20.64
N CYS A 269 7.77 15.75 -21.46
CA CYS A 269 9.12 15.80 -21.02
C CYS A 269 9.50 17.25 -20.70
N SER A 270 9.39 17.67 -19.45
CA SER A 270 10.24 18.75 -19.03
C SER A 270 11.68 18.23 -19.11
N ALA A 271 12.59 18.96 -19.72
CA ALA A 271 13.99 18.56 -19.91
C ALA A 271 14.72 18.20 -18.60
N ALA A 272 14.16 18.55 -17.44
CA ALA A 272 14.66 18.23 -16.12
C ALA A 272 14.45 16.78 -15.69
N TRP A 273 13.40 16.11 -16.17
CA TRP A 273 13.02 14.77 -15.70
C TRP A 273 13.59 13.62 -16.51
N TYR A 274 13.58 13.79 -17.81
CA TYR A 274 13.81 12.69 -18.74
C TYR A 274 15.13 12.86 -19.50
N GLY A 275 16.16 13.43 -18.86
CA GLY A 275 17.50 13.53 -19.42
C GLY A 275 17.49 13.53 -20.94
N GLN A 276 17.33 14.68 -21.59
CA GLN A 276 17.51 14.92 -23.04
C GLN A 276 17.06 13.76 -23.96
N GLY A 277 15.78 13.39 -23.93
CA GLY A 277 15.32 12.32 -24.81
C GLY A 277 14.76 12.85 -26.12
N ALA A 278 15.36 12.49 -27.24
CA ALA A 278 14.84 12.68 -28.59
C ALA A 278 13.42 12.07 -28.80
N ASN A 279 12.87 11.41 -27.80
CA ASN A 279 11.66 10.60 -27.87
C ASN A 279 10.47 11.19 -27.10
N CYS A 280 10.60 12.41 -26.57
CA CYS A 280 9.54 13.10 -25.86
C CYS A 280 8.36 13.43 -26.75
N GLY A 281 7.15 13.02 -26.36
CA GLY A 281 5.93 13.28 -27.14
C GLY A 281 5.66 12.33 -28.30
N GLN A 282 6.50 11.32 -28.53
CA GLN A 282 6.22 10.28 -29.53
C GLN A 282 5.20 9.27 -28.98
N SER A 283 4.25 8.92 -29.82
CA SER A 283 3.33 7.81 -29.58
C SER A 283 4.00 6.51 -29.99
N TYR A 284 3.91 5.50 -29.12
CA TYR A 284 4.38 4.16 -29.46
C TYR A 284 3.17 3.26 -29.67
N ASP A 285 2.98 2.82 -30.91
CA ASP A 285 1.99 1.83 -31.27
C ASP A 285 2.62 0.44 -31.25
N ASN A 286 2.18 -0.40 -30.34
CA ASN A 286 2.69 -1.76 -30.17
C ASN A 286 1.57 -2.74 -29.85
N GLY A 287 0.62 -2.87 -30.75
CA GLY A 287 -0.34 -3.94 -30.67
C GLY A 287 -1.19 -3.90 -29.40
N THR A 288 -2.38 -3.50 -29.49
CA THR A 288 -3.20 -2.94 -28.44
C THR A 288 -4.31 -3.86 -27.97
N GLY A 289 -4.29 -5.10 -28.41
CA GLY A 289 -5.31 -6.10 -28.08
C GLY A 289 -5.18 -6.63 -26.65
N LEU A 290 -6.33 -6.84 -26.03
CA LEU A 290 -6.47 -7.44 -24.70
C LEU A 290 -7.51 -8.54 -24.77
N TYR A 291 -7.23 -9.68 -24.14
CA TYR A 291 -8.13 -10.83 -24.12
C TYR A 291 -8.17 -11.41 -22.71
N ARG A 292 -9.37 -11.65 -22.19
CA ARG A 292 -9.58 -12.32 -20.90
C ARG A 292 -10.66 -13.40 -21.05
N ALA A 293 -10.40 -14.58 -20.50
CA ALA A 293 -11.36 -15.65 -20.38
C ALA A 293 -11.47 -16.08 -18.94
N GLY A 294 -12.67 -16.14 -18.38
CA GLY A 294 -12.94 -16.55 -17.00
C GLY A 294 -14.02 -17.61 -16.94
N LEU A 295 -13.85 -18.57 -16.06
CA LEU A 295 -14.79 -19.63 -15.74
C LEU A 295 -15.03 -19.70 -14.26
N ARG A 296 -16.30 -19.82 -13.86
CA ARG A 296 -16.71 -20.12 -12.51
C ARG A 296 -17.76 -21.21 -12.53
N HIS A 297 -17.59 -22.26 -11.71
CA HIS A 297 -18.58 -23.29 -11.49
C HIS A 297 -18.80 -23.51 -10.01
N ALA A 298 -20.06 -23.58 -9.58
CA ALA A 298 -20.40 -23.89 -8.20
C ALA A 298 -21.55 -24.88 -8.15
N GLY A 299 -21.46 -25.85 -7.25
CA GLY A 299 -22.45 -26.90 -7.05
C GLY A 299 -22.60 -27.32 -5.61
N THR A 300 -23.64 -28.11 -5.33
CA THR A 300 -23.86 -28.68 -4.00
C THR A 300 -24.21 -30.17 -4.10
N VAL A 301 -23.73 -30.94 -3.13
CA VAL A 301 -24.15 -32.34 -2.94
C VAL A 301 -25.01 -32.39 -1.68
N GLY A 302 -26.31 -32.57 -1.88
CA GLY A 302 -27.30 -32.42 -0.82
C GLY A 302 -27.34 -31.02 -0.25
N THR A 303 -27.65 -30.92 1.05
CA THR A 303 -27.75 -29.63 1.77
C THR A 303 -26.54 -29.29 2.62
N LYS A 304 -25.54 -30.19 2.68
CA LYS A 304 -24.44 -30.09 3.61
C LYS A 304 -23.08 -29.86 2.97
N PHE A 305 -22.90 -30.13 1.69
CA PHE A 305 -21.65 -29.96 1.00
C PHE A 305 -21.83 -29.06 -0.23
N GLY A 306 -21.00 -28.01 -0.33
CA GLY A 306 -20.92 -27.14 -1.47
C GLY A 306 -19.48 -27.05 -1.97
N TYR A 307 -19.29 -26.86 -3.25
CA TYR A 307 -17.98 -26.67 -3.86
C TYR A 307 -18.05 -25.58 -4.93
N LYS A 308 -16.91 -24.93 -5.14
CA LYS A 308 -16.76 -23.88 -6.13
C LYS A 308 -15.35 -23.94 -6.72
N ILE A 309 -15.26 -23.74 -8.04
CA ILE A 309 -14.01 -23.60 -8.76
C ILE A 309 -14.15 -22.37 -9.65
N SER A 310 -13.16 -21.49 -9.62
CA SER A 310 -13.07 -20.34 -10.52
C SER A 310 -11.65 -20.19 -11.06
N GLY A 311 -11.52 -19.57 -12.22
CA GLY A 311 -10.22 -19.30 -12.82
C GLY A 311 -10.34 -18.28 -13.95
N GLU A 312 -9.21 -17.67 -14.27
CA GLU A 312 -9.10 -16.62 -15.26
C GLU A 312 -7.76 -16.72 -15.99
N TYR A 313 -7.77 -16.44 -17.27
CA TYR A 313 -6.60 -16.21 -18.10
C TYR A 313 -6.69 -14.83 -18.74
N LEU A 314 -5.64 -14.03 -18.64
CA LEU A 314 -5.53 -12.69 -19.18
C LEU A 314 -4.26 -12.58 -20.03
N LYS A 315 -4.41 -12.04 -21.24
CA LYS A 315 -3.29 -11.71 -22.14
C LYS A 315 -3.52 -10.36 -22.80
N GLY A 316 -2.44 -9.58 -22.95
CA GLY A 316 -2.50 -8.29 -23.60
C GLY A 316 -1.14 -7.64 -23.74
N THR A 317 -1.13 -6.34 -24.01
CA THR A 317 0.10 -5.54 -24.07
C THR A 317 -0.06 -4.30 -23.20
N GLU A 318 0.87 -4.11 -22.28
CA GLU A 318 0.91 -3.00 -21.34
C GLU A 318 1.17 -1.66 -22.07
N TRP A 319 0.84 -0.52 -21.44
CA TRP A 319 1.28 0.78 -21.94
C TRP A 319 2.79 0.84 -21.99
N ASN A 320 3.31 1.21 -23.16
CA ASN A 320 4.74 1.33 -23.35
C ASN A 320 5.25 2.56 -22.59
N TYR A 321 6.19 2.32 -21.70
CA TYR A 321 6.86 3.36 -20.94
C TYR A 321 8.32 2.97 -20.73
N ARG A 322 9.24 3.84 -21.11
CA ARG A 322 10.65 3.67 -20.84
C ARG A 322 11.01 4.43 -19.56
N ASP A 323 11.56 3.72 -18.59
CA ASP A 323 12.19 4.36 -17.43
C ASP A 323 13.46 5.11 -17.91
N PRO A 324 13.52 6.45 -17.79
CA PRO A 324 14.67 7.22 -18.27
C PRO A 324 15.98 6.91 -17.54
N ALA A 325 15.88 6.41 -16.33
CA ALA A 325 17.04 6.04 -15.53
C ALA A 325 17.47 4.58 -15.75
N GLU A 326 16.77 3.85 -16.61
CA GLU A 326 17.14 2.47 -16.95
C GLU A 326 18.34 2.46 -17.91
N PRO A 327 19.44 1.76 -17.59
CA PRO A 327 20.57 1.61 -18.49
C PRO A 327 20.17 0.89 -19.78
N THR A 328 20.78 1.29 -20.91
CA THR A 328 20.58 0.63 -22.20
C THR A 328 21.95 0.33 -22.84
N PRO A 329 22.31 -0.95 -23.01
CA PRO A 329 21.55 -2.16 -22.63
C PRO A 329 21.50 -2.38 -21.13
N LEU A 330 20.46 -3.09 -20.65
CA LEU A 330 20.45 -3.60 -19.28
C LEU A 330 21.61 -4.60 -19.09
N PRO A 331 22.28 -4.63 -17.94
CA PRO A 331 23.39 -5.57 -17.68
C PRO A 331 22.95 -7.00 -17.94
N ASN A 332 21.88 -7.54 -17.69
CA ASN A 332 21.46 -8.91 -17.91
C ASN A 332 20.36 -9.05 -18.99
N ALA A 333 20.32 -8.15 -19.98
CA ALA A 333 19.26 -8.11 -20.99
C ALA A 333 19.06 -9.45 -21.73
N ALA A 334 20.15 -10.17 -22.03
CA ALA A 334 20.09 -11.49 -22.67
C ALA A 334 19.34 -12.52 -21.81
N ALA A 335 19.50 -12.47 -20.51
CA ALA A 335 18.80 -13.33 -19.57
C ALA A 335 17.30 -13.00 -19.46
N LEU A 336 16.92 -11.77 -19.75
CA LEU A 336 15.50 -11.37 -19.85
C LEU A 336 14.81 -11.82 -21.15
N GLY A 337 15.58 -12.39 -22.10
CA GLY A 337 15.06 -12.73 -23.43
C GLY A 337 14.60 -11.50 -24.22
N ALA A 338 15.00 -10.31 -23.78
CA ALA A 338 14.57 -9.05 -24.33
C ALA A 338 15.57 -8.51 -25.37
N THR A 339 15.05 -8.01 -26.48
CA THR A 339 15.85 -7.22 -27.43
C THR A 339 15.80 -5.76 -27.00
N CYS A 340 16.94 -5.26 -26.51
CA CYS A 340 17.05 -3.85 -26.17
C CYS A 340 16.96 -2.95 -27.39
N ASN A 341 16.18 -1.90 -27.33
CA ASN A 341 16.11 -0.86 -28.35
C ASN A 341 16.04 0.54 -27.70
N ASN A 342 16.35 1.57 -28.47
CA ASN A 342 16.35 2.96 -27.96
C ASN A 342 14.96 3.50 -27.63
N THR A 343 13.92 2.81 -28.03
CA THR A 343 12.52 3.25 -27.90
C THR A 343 11.87 2.73 -26.63
N THR A 344 11.95 1.41 -26.37
CA THR A 344 11.28 0.72 -25.27
C THR A 344 12.25 0.21 -24.19
N GLY A 345 13.57 0.45 -24.37
CA GLY A 345 14.57 -0.16 -23.49
C GLY A 345 14.65 -1.66 -23.68
N CYS A 346 14.83 -2.40 -22.61
CA CYS A 346 15.00 -3.85 -22.58
C CYS A 346 13.79 -4.58 -21.96
N ARG A 347 12.63 -3.95 -21.88
CA ARG A 347 11.44 -4.52 -21.24
C ARG A 347 10.50 -5.21 -22.21
N ASP A 348 9.87 -6.27 -21.74
CA ASP A 348 8.81 -6.98 -22.46
C ASP A 348 7.45 -6.49 -21.94
N PHE A 349 6.72 -5.77 -22.79
CA PHE A 349 5.42 -5.17 -22.48
C PHE A 349 4.25 -6.13 -22.65
N ASN A 350 4.48 -7.38 -23.06
CA ASN A 350 3.43 -8.36 -23.07
C ASN A 350 2.97 -8.63 -21.64
N LEU A 351 1.67 -8.68 -21.47
CA LEU A 351 1.01 -9.05 -20.23
C LEU A 351 0.44 -10.44 -20.38
N GLU A 352 0.80 -11.35 -19.50
CA GLU A 352 0.22 -12.68 -19.43
C GLU A 352 0.07 -13.14 -17.98
N LYS A 353 -1.14 -13.52 -17.59
CA LYS A 353 -1.49 -13.91 -16.23
C LYS A 353 -2.56 -14.99 -16.25
N TYR A 354 -2.49 -15.90 -15.28
CA TYR A 354 -3.57 -16.83 -15.00
C TYR A 354 -3.72 -17.10 -13.51
N ASN A 355 -4.95 -17.36 -13.10
CA ASN A 355 -5.26 -17.74 -11.72
C ASN A 355 -6.33 -18.83 -11.66
N PHE A 356 -6.38 -19.52 -10.54
CA PHE A 356 -7.50 -20.37 -10.17
C PHE A 356 -7.72 -20.37 -8.68
N ASP A 357 -8.97 -20.63 -8.27
CA ASP A 357 -9.42 -20.68 -6.88
C ASP A 357 -10.40 -21.83 -6.70
N VAL A 358 -10.24 -22.57 -5.61
CA VAL A 358 -11.11 -23.69 -5.22
C VAL A 358 -11.58 -23.47 -3.80
N ARG A 359 -12.89 -23.64 -3.58
CA ARG A 359 -13.50 -23.53 -2.26
C ARG A 359 -14.47 -24.68 -2.02
N MET A 360 -14.44 -25.24 -0.83
CA MET A 360 -15.33 -26.29 -0.34
C MET A 360 -15.97 -25.83 0.96
N ASP A 361 -17.30 -25.87 1.01
CA ASP A 361 -18.10 -25.48 2.19
C ASP A 361 -18.80 -26.72 2.72
N VAL A 362 -18.58 -27.05 3.97
CA VAL A 362 -19.24 -28.18 4.66
C VAL A 362 -20.09 -27.63 5.80
N ARG A 363 -21.36 -28.04 5.86
CA ARG A 363 -22.33 -27.63 6.88
C ARG A 363 -22.85 -28.86 7.62
N PRO A 364 -22.12 -29.36 8.63
CA PRO A 364 -22.54 -30.55 9.40
C PRO A 364 -23.86 -30.33 10.12
N SER A 365 -24.14 -29.11 10.58
CA SER A 365 -25.35 -28.67 11.23
C SER A 365 -25.79 -27.27 10.77
N THR A 366 -26.94 -26.80 11.19
CA THR A 366 -27.44 -25.44 10.90
C THR A 366 -26.57 -24.34 11.52
N ASN A 367 -25.82 -24.68 12.56
CA ASN A 367 -25.03 -23.74 13.33
C ASN A 367 -23.52 -23.89 13.09
N THR A 368 -23.10 -24.86 12.27
CA THR A 368 -21.68 -25.15 12.01
C THR A 368 -21.38 -25.09 10.53
N GLU A 369 -20.37 -24.34 10.17
CA GLU A 369 -19.85 -24.22 8.81
C GLU A 369 -18.33 -24.35 8.83
N VAL A 370 -17.79 -25.20 7.97
CA VAL A 370 -16.36 -25.38 7.74
C VAL A 370 -16.08 -25.07 6.28
N ILE A 371 -15.14 -24.17 6.03
CA ILE A 371 -14.79 -23.74 4.68
C ILE A 371 -13.30 -24.02 4.49
N GLY A 372 -12.98 -24.79 3.44
CA GLY A 372 -11.62 -24.98 2.95
C GLY A 372 -11.43 -24.22 1.63
N GLY A 373 -10.31 -23.53 1.48
CA GLY A 373 -9.98 -22.79 0.27
C GLY A 373 -8.53 -22.97 -0.13
N PHE A 374 -8.28 -22.99 -1.44
CA PHE A 374 -6.96 -22.95 -2.05
C PHE A 374 -7.02 -22.10 -3.31
N GLY A 375 -6.01 -21.24 -3.51
CA GLY A 375 -5.89 -20.44 -4.73
C GLY A 375 -4.46 -20.28 -5.17
N TYR A 376 -4.29 -20.08 -6.45
CA TYR A 376 -3.02 -19.86 -7.14
C TYR A 376 -3.17 -18.77 -8.18
N ASN A 377 -2.17 -17.89 -8.25
CA ASN A 377 -2.08 -16.84 -9.26
C ASN A 377 -0.65 -16.80 -9.79
N ASN A 378 -0.48 -16.69 -11.09
CA ASN A 378 0.82 -16.58 -11.74
C ASN A 378 0.82 -15.40 -12.72
N ALA A 379 1.73 -14.46 -12.52
CA ALA A 379 2.10 -13.47 -13.51
C ALA A 379 3.18 -14.08 -14.40
N ALA A 380 2.77 -14.72 -15.50
CA ALA A 380 3.69 -15.37 -16.44
C ALA A 380 4.60 -14.34 -17.09
N ASN A 381 4.08 -13.15 -17.41
CA ASN A 381 4.82 -11.98 -17.82
C ASN A 381 4.07 -10.71 -17.44
N LEU A 382 4.74 -9.78 -16.81
CA LEU A 382 4.17 -8.52 -16.35
C LEU A 382 5.27 -7.47 -16.13
N ILE A 383 4.98 -6.21 -16.42
CA ILE A 383 5.78 -5.08 -15.94
C ILE A 383 5.07 -4.47 -14.74
N ASP A 384 5.80 -4.28 -13.64
CA ASP A 384 5.36 -3.49 -12.51
C ASP A 384 6.05 -2.13 -12.55
N TYR A 385 5.30 -1.11 -12.94
CA TYR A 385 5.77 0.26 -12.91
C TYR A 385 5.58 0.82 -11.51
N THR A 386 6.67 1.24 -10.93
CA THR A 386 6.66 1.87 -9.62
C THR A 386 7.33 3.25 -9.70
N PRO A 387 7.00 4.18 -8.82
CA PRO A 387 7.70 5.48 -8.74
C PRO A 387 9.19 5.36 -8.40
N ILE A 388 9.70 4.18 -8.10
CA ILE A 388 11.13 3.93 -7.89
C ILE A 388 11.78 3.20 -9.08
N GLY A 389 11.06 2.97 -10.16
CA GLY A 389 11.51 2.31 -11.38
C GLY A 389 10.60 1.17 -11.81
N ALA A 390 10.86 0.65 -13.00
CA ALA A 390 10.13 -0.50 -13.53
C ALA A 390 10.77 -1.82 -13.09
N GLY A 391 9.93 -2.82 -12.80
CA GLY A 391 10.33 -4.20 -12.57
C GLY A 391 9.72 -5.13 -13.62
N GLN A 392 10.52 -6.05 -14.18
CA GLN A 392 10.02 -7.11 -15.05
C GLN A 392 9.73 -8.35 -14.21
N LEU A 393 8.50 -8.85 -14.27
CA LEU A 393 8.09 -10.06 -13.59
C LEU A 393 7.95 -11.19 -14.61
N ARG A 394 8.51 -12.35 -14.28
CA ARG A 394 8.45 -13.58 -15.09
C ARG A 394 8.05 -14.76 -14.21
N ASN A 395 6.90 -15.39 -14.50
CA ASN A 395 6.39 -16.53 -13.75
C ASN A 395 6.33 -16.34 -12.22
N TRP A 396 6.06 -15.11 -11.78
CA TRP A 396 5.90 -14.85 -10.36
C TRP A 396 4.57 -15.42 -9.86
N ALA A 397 4.64 -16.37 -8.94
CA ALA A 397 3.49 -17.09 -8.43
C ALA A 397 3.17 -16.70 -6.99
N VAL A 398 1.88 -16.58 -6.70
CA VAL A 398 1.34 -16.44 -5.34
C VAL A 398 0.28 -17.51 -5.13
N SER A 399 0.33 -18.20 -4.00
CA SER A 399 -0.68 -19.20 -3.63
C SER A 399 -1.11 -19.04 -2.18
N TYR A 400 -2.26 -19.61 -1.85
CA TYR A 400 -2.74 -19.67 -0.48
C TYR A 400 -3.46 -20.98 -0.18
N GLY A 401 -3.49 -21.33 1.11
CA GLY A 401 -4.37 -22.34 1.67
C GLY A 401 -5.09 -21.77 2.89
N GLN A 402 -6.38 -22.07 3.09
CA GLN A 402 -7.18 -21.55 4.18
C GLN A 402 -8.18 -22.60 4.68
N ILE A 403 -8.36 -22.65 6.01
CA ILE A 403 -9.47 -23.35 6.65
C ILE A 403 -10.14 -22.37 7.61
N ARG A 404 -11.48 -22.25 7.52
CA ARG A 404 -12.32 -21.46 8.42
C ARG A 404 -13.38 -22.35 9.06
N VAL A 405 -13.65 -22.14 10.33
CA VAL A 405 -14.70 -22.80 11.08
C VAL A 405 -15.55 -21.75 11.76
N ARG A 406 -16.86 -21.86 11.58
CA ARG A 406 -17.84 -21.08 12.33
C ARG A 406 -18.78 -22.03 13.04
N HIS A 407 -18.91 -21.87 14.34
CA HIS A 407 -19.89 -22.60 15.15
C HIS A 407 -20.60 -21.62 16.08
N ASN A 408 -21.91 -21.38 15.83
CA ASN A 408 -22.65 -20.30 16.49
C ASN A 408 -21.91 -18.95 16.33
N LYS A 409 -21.44 -18.38 17.45
CA LYS A 409 -20.66 -17.12 17.52
C LYS A 409 -19.15 -17.33 17.62
N LEU A 410 -18.70 -18.58 17.63
CA LEU A 410 -17.27 -18.90 17.52
C LEU A 410 -16.84 -18.88 16.06
N PHE A 411 -15.75 -18.18 15.78
CA PHE A 411 -15.05 -18.19 14.50
C PHE A 411 -13.59 -18.52 14.74
N ALA A 412 -13.06 -19.45 13.98
CA ALA A 412 -11.64 -19.78 13.95
C ALA A 412 -11.17 -19.95 12.51
N GLN A 413 -9.96 -19.49 12.22
CA GLN A 413 -9.33 -19.73 10.93
C GLN A 413 -7.82 -19.93 11.05
N VAL A 414 -7.29 -20.70 10.11
CA VAL A 414 -5.87 -20.78 9.81
C VAL A 414 -5.67 -20.61 8.32
N PHE A 415 -4.66 -19.84 7.93
CA PHE A 415 -4.27 -19.69 6.53
C PHE A 415 -2.77 -19.54 6.38
N GLY A 416 -2.27 -19.93 5.21
CA GLY A 416 -0.92 -19.64 4.75
C GLY A 416 -0.96 -18.97 3.39
N ASN A 417 -0.17 -17.89 3.20
CA ASN A 417 0.12 -17.31 1.89
C ASN A 417 1.58 -17.60 1.55
N PHE A 418 1.82 -17.96 0.31
CA PHE A 418 3.12 -18.35 -0.22
C PHE A 418 3.43 -17.55 -1.47
N ASN A 419 4.60 -16.98 -1.51
CA ASN A 419 5.11 -16.19 -2.62
C ASN A 419 6.29 -16.90 -3.27
N ASN A 420 6.43 -16.80 -4.58
CA ASN A 420 7.53 -17.38 -5.33
C ASN A 420 7.81 -16.48 -6.55
N SER A 421 8.77 -15.57 -6.42
CA SER A 421 9.19 -14.68 -7.50
C SER A 421 10.34 -15.26 -8.34
N GLY A 422 10.81 -16.48 -8.04
CA GLY A 422 11.81 -17.19 -8.83
C GLY A 422 13.21 -17.25 -8.25
N ASN A 423 14.21 -17.32 -9.10
CA ASN A 423 15.58 -17.66 -8.76
C ASN A 423 16.52 -16.46 -9.04
N LYS A 424 17.59 -16.34 -8.24
CA LYS A 424 18.62 -15.30 -8.44
C LYS A 424 19.55 -15.58 -9.63
N ASP A 425 19.64 -16.82 -10.09
CA ASP A 425 20.52 -17.20 -11.18
C ASP A 425 19.92 -16.81 -12.52
N ALA A 426 20.61 -15.91 -13.24
CA ALA A 426 20.16 -15.37 -14.52
C ALA A 426 19.91 -16.43 -15.62
N GLN A 427 20.43 -17.64 -15.45
CA GLN A 427 20.25 -18.75 -16.39
C GLN A 427 18.96 -19.55 -16.15
N ASP A 428 18.38 -19.47 -14.95
CA ASP A 428 17.10 -20.09 -14.61
C ASP A 428 16.04 -19.01 -14.42
N MET A 429 15.53 -18.52 -15.54
CA MET A 429 14.61 -17.39 -15.63
C MET A 429 13.15 -17.73 -15.20
N GLY A 430 12.94 -18.89 -14.63
CA GLY A 430 11.61 -19.27 -14.12
C GLY A 430 11.27 -18.49 -12.86
N GLY A 431 10.47 -17.43 -12.99
CA GLY A 431 9.95 -16.68 -11.86
C GLY A 431 10.91 -15.62 -11.31
N THR A 432 11.28 -14.64 -12.10
CA THR A 432 12.24 -13.59 -11.70
C THR A 432 11.60 -12.22 -11.68
N PHE A 433 11.86 -11.46 -10.60
CA PHE A 433 11.61 -10.01 -10.54
C PHE A 433 12.91 -9.26 -10.80
N THR A 434 13.03 -8.64 -11.97
CA THR A 434 14.24 -7.93 -12.39
C THR A 434 14.04 -6.43 -12.28
N LEU A 435 14.89 -5.77 -11.48
CA LEU A 435 14.92 -4.34 -11.28
C LEU A 435 15.44 -3.59 -12.54
N ARG A 436 15.36 -2.26 -12.51
CA ARG A 436 15.80 -1.40 -13.61
C ARG A 436 17.30 -1.46 -13.90
N ASP A 437 18.11 -1.86 -12.96
CA ASP A 437 19.57 -2.06 -13.11
C ASP A 437 19.94 -3.45 -13.65
N GLY A 438 18.96 -4.31 -13.90
CA GLY A 438 19.14 -5.67 -14.37
C GLY A 438 19.36 -6.69 -13.26
N ASN A 439 19.40 -6.29 -11.98
CA ASN A 439 19.53 -7.19 -10.87
C ASN A 439 18.20 -7.91 -10.58
N SER A 440 18.29 -9.19 -10.26
CA SER A 440 17.14 -9.98 -9.86
C SER A 440 16.89 -9.86 -8.36
N VAL A 441 15.62 -9.70 -7.98
CA VAL A 441 15.15 -9.78 -6.60
C VAL A 441 14.36 -11.06 -6.44
N VAL A 442 14.71 -11.86 -5.45
CA VAL A 442 14.02 -13.09 -5.08
C VAL A 442 13.13 -12.83 -3.89
N ASP A 443 11.91 -13.33 -3.93
CA ASP A 443 10.96 -13.32 -2.81
C ASP A 443 10.21 -14.66 -2.75
N HIS A 444 10.65 -15.53 -1.85
CA HIS A 444 10.01 -16.81 -1.50
C HIS A 444 9.28 -16.70 -0.16
N SER A 445 8.83 -15.51 0.18
CA SER A 445 8.21 -15.23 1.46
C SER A 445 6.92 -16.01 1.69
N ARG A 446 6.65 -16.25 2.95
CA ARG A 446 5.42 -16.89 3.38
C ARG A 446 4.93 -16.29 4.69
N VAL A 447 3.62 -16.30 4.86
CA VAL A 447 2.97 -15.95 6.12
C VAL A 447 2.02 -17.07 6.52
N TRP A 448 2.07 -17.43 7.79
CA TRP A 448 1.07 -18.29 8.45
C TRP A 448 0.32 -17.46 9.47
N ALA A 449 -1.00 -17.55 9.48
CA ALA A 449 -1.81 -16.85 10.46
C ALA A 449 -2.92 -17.72 11.03
N VAL A 450 -3.17 -17.54 12.33
CA VAL A 450 -4.25 -18.18 13.09
C VAL A 450 -5.07 -17.07 13.74
N GLN A 451 -6.38 -17.17 13.65
CA GLN A 451 -7.30 -16.23 14.29
C GLN A 451 -8.43 -16.99 14.96
N VAL A 452 -8.76 -16.61 16.19
CA VAL A 452 -9.88 -17.16 16.95
C VAL A 452 -10.64 -16.00 17.57
N GLN A 453 -11.95 -15.98 17.40
CA GLN A 453 -12.82 -14.99 18.04
C GLN A 453 -14.13 -15.63 18.49
N HIS A 454 -14.72 -15.07 19.54
CA HIS A 454 -16.00 -15.51 20.07
C HIS A 454 -16.86 -14.33 20.47
N GLY A 455 -18.14 -14.39 20.11
CA GLY A 455 -19.15 -13.40 20.46
C GLY A 455 -20.03 -13.88 21.58
N VAL A 456 -20.43 -12.99 22.49
CA VAL A 456 -21.35 -13.26 23.59
C VAL A 456 -22.35 -12.10 23.69
N ASP A 457 -23.65 -12.40 23.80
CA ASP A 457 -24.64 -11.38 24.16
C ASP A 457 -24.90 -11.43 25.66
N LEU A 458 -24.79 -10.31 26.32
CA LEU A 458 -25.11 -10.12 27.72
C LEU A 458 -26.45 -9.39 27.83
N GLY A 459 -27.52 -10.17 27.92
CA GLY A 459 -28.86 -9.63 27.84
C GLY A 459 -29.23 -9.15 26.42
N SER A 460 -30.12 -8.16 26.34
CA SER A 460 -30.62 -7.60 25.08
C SER A 460 -29.83 -6.38 24.58
N ASN A 461 -29.06 -5.78 25.46
CA ASN A 461 -28.47 -4.46 25.21
C ASN A 461 -26.95 -4.47 25.00
N GLU A 462 -26.26 -5.58 25.29
CA GLU A 462 -24.82 -5.66 25.24
C GLU A 462 -24.39 -6.84 24.36
N SER A 463 -23.51 -6.59 23.39
CA SER A 463 -22.86 -7.62 22.59
C SER A 463 -21.34 -7.48 22.71
N LEU A 464 -20.67 -8.53 23.17
CA LEU A 464 -19.22 -8.60 23.29
C LEU A 464 -18.67 -9.50 22.19
N LEU A 465 -17.56 -9.06 21.57
CA LEU A 465 -16.72 -9.85 20.70
C LEU A 465 -15.28 -9.77 21.23
N TYR A 466 -14.63 -10.90 21.42
CA TYR A 466 -13.24 -10.96 21.82
C TYR A 466 -12.49 -11.98 20.99
N GLY A 467 -11.20 -11.77 20.83
CA GLY A 467 -10.39 -12.64 19.99
C GLY A 467 -8.91 -12.47 20.17
N VAL A 468 -8.19 -13.45 19.63
CA VAL A 468 -6.74 -13.50 19.58
C VAL A 468 -6.33 -13.89 18.16
N ASP A 469 -5.27 -13.28 17.66
CA ASP A 469 -4.64 -13.65 16.42
C ASP A 469 -3.12 -13.73 16.55
N TYR A 470 -2.53 -14.58 15.72
CA TYR A 470 -1.09 -14.76 15.60
C TYR A 470 -0.72 -14.86 14.14
N ALA A 471 0.34 -14.17 13.74
CA ALA A 471 0.92 -14.29 12.40
C ALA A 471 2.44 -14.46 12.49
N TYR A 472 2.99 -15.29 11.63
CA TYR A 472 4.43 -15.46 11.44
C TYR A 472 4.78 -15.28 9.97
N THR A 473 5.64 -14.30 9.70
CA THR A 473 6.16 -13.99 8.35
C THR A 473 7.62 -14.41 8.27
N ASP A 474 7.95 -15.19 7.23
CA ASP A 474 9.28 -15.67 6.88
C ASP A 474 9.63 -15.09 5.51
N ALA A 475 10.63 -14.22 5.42
CA ALA A 475 10.86 -13.39 4.23
C ALA A 475 11.51 -14.16 3.08
N ARG A 476 12.61 -14.85 3.26
CA ARG A 476 13.33 -15.69 2.27
C ARG A 476 13.63 -14.97 0.95
N THR A 477 14.65 -14.15 0.95
CA THR A 477 15.03 -13.35 -0.22
C THR A 477 16.26 -13.89 -0.95
N ASP A 478 16.81 -15.02 -0.55
CA ASP A 478 18.07 -15.60 -1.03
C ASP A 478 19.23 -14.57 -1.00
N GLY A 479 19.17 -13.65 -0.04
CA GLY A 479 20.13 -12.57 0.12
C GLY A 479 20.04 -11.44 -0.92
N THR A 480 19.05 -11.47 -1.81
CA THR A 480 18.93 -10.44 -2.87
C THR A 480 18.39 -9.11 -2.35
N SER A 481 17.58 -9.11 -1.29
CA SER A 481 17.11 -7.89 -0.62
C SER A 481 17.49 -7.81 0.85
N ASN A 482 17.50 -8.92 1.59
CA ASN A 482 17.86 -8.91 3.01
C ASN A 482 19.37 -9.14 3.25
N GLY A 483 20.13 -9.48 2.20
CA GLY A 483 21.58 -9.58 2.23
C GLY A 483 22.10 -10.35 3.44
N ARG A 484 22.88 -9.67 4.31
CA ARG A 484 23.45 -10.24 5.54
C ARG A 484 22.40 -10.50 6.64
N ASN A 485 21.19 -9.98 6.52
CA ASN A 485 20.09 -10.23 7.45
C ASN A 485 19.27 -11.48 7.10
N GLU A 486 19.55 -12.13 5.96
CA GLU A 486 18.86 -13.34 5.54
C GLU A 486 18.92 -14.42 6.63
N GLY A 487 17.78 -15.05 6.92
CA GLY A 487 17.65 -16.06 7.96
C GLY A 487 17.50 -15.53 9.40
N ALA A 488 17.65 -14.19 9.61
CA ALA A 488 17.38 -13.51 10.88
C ALA A 488 16.19 -12.54 10.78
N ASP A 489 15.44 -12.59 9.70
CA ASP A 489 14.42 -11.66 9.23
C ASP A 489 12.97 -12.13 9.46
N GLY A 490 12.79 -13.20 10.23
CA GLY A 490 11.47 -13.71 10.62
C GLY A 490 10.73 -12.76 11.58
N ILE A 491 9.46 -12.48 11.28
CA ILE A 491 8.61 -11.59 12.08
C ILE A 491 7.44 -12.38 12.65
N SER A 492 7.26 -12.31 13.97
CA SER A 492 6.06 -12.81 14.65
C SER A 492 5.24 -11.67 15.24
N GLU A 493 3.93 -11.76 15.10
CA GLU A 493 2.96 -10.82 15.61
C GLU A 493 1.86 -11.56 16.36
N ILE A 494 1.53 -11.09 17.56
CA ILE A 494 0.44 -11.61 18.36
C ILE A 494 -0.42 -10.45 18.82
N GLY A 495 -1.74 -10.57 18.68
CA GLY A 495 -2.69 -9.56 19.11
C GLY A 495 -3.89 -10.16 19.84
N GLY A 496 -4.46 -9.40 20.75
CA GLY A 496 -5.70 -9.76 21.44
C GLY A 496 -6.59 -8.54 21.59
N TYR A 497 -7.91 -8.72 21.47
CA TYR A 497 -8.86 -7.63 21.52
C TYR A 497 -10.17 -7.98 22.19
N ILE A 498 -10.85 -6.96 22.69
CA ILE A 498 -12.21 -6.98 23.17
C ILE A 498 -12.96 -5.82 22.50
N HIS A 499 -14.16 -6.10 22.00
CA HIS A 499 -15.05 -5.14 21.36
C HIS A 499 -16.44 -5.30 21.95
N SER A 500 -17.04 -4.19 22.37
CA SER A 500 -18.37 -4.10 22.97
C SER A 500 -19.24 -3.20 22.10
N VAL A 501 -20.46 -3.60 21.90
CA VAL A 501 -21.55 -2.76 21.37
C VAL A 501 -22.66 -2.75 22.41
N THR A 502 -22.85 -1.59 23.05
CA THR A 502 -23.84 -1.36 24.09
C THR A 502 -24.95 -0.49 23.56
N ARG A 503 -26.16 -0.99 23.58
CA ARG A 503 -27.35 -0.21 23.28
C ARG A 503 -27.76 0.60 24.51
N LEU A 504 -27.43 1.89 24.52
CA LEU A 504 -27.80 2.80 25.61
C LEU A 504 -29.27 3.14 25.61
N SER A 505 -29.86 3.24 24.44
CA SER A 505 -31.31 3.43 24.22
C SER A 505 -31.71 3.00 22.82
N ASN A 506 -32.97 3.16 22.44
CA ASN A 506 -33.47 2.85 21.08
C ASN A 506 -32.77 3.73 19.99
N ARG A 507 -32.20 4.84 20.39
CA ARG A 507 -31.58 5.82 19.48
C ARG A 507 -30.06 5.93 19.62
N PHE A 508 -29.49 5.39 20.69
CA PHE A 508 -28.07 5.54 20.97
C PHE A 508 -27.38 4.20 21.16
N ASP A 509 -26.35 3.93 20.35
CA ASP A 509 -25.42 2.83 20.56
C ASP A 509 -24.02 3.37 20.88
N LEU A 510 -23.38 2.76 21.86
CA LEU A 510 -21.99 2.99 22.20
C LEU A 510 -21.18 1.76 21.77
N THR A 511 -20.16 2.01 20.94
CA THR A 511 -19.17 0.99 20.63
C THR A 511 -17.88 1.34 21.35
N ALA A 512 -17.29 0.38 22.04
CA ALA A 512 -15.97 0.49 22.64
C ALA A 512 -15.13 -0.73 22.29
N ALA A 513 -13.85 -0.52 21.96
CA ALA A 513 -12.93 -1.61 21.73
C ALA A 513 -11.53 -1.25 22.23
N VAL A 514 -10.78 -2.27 22.60
CA VAL A 514 -9.37 -2.16 22.91
C VAL A 514 -8.63 -3.37 22.37
N ARG A 515 -7.47 -3.12 21.77
CA ARG A 515 -6.58 -4.17 21.27
C ARG A 515 -5.15 -3.89 21.70
N VAL A 516 -4.43 -4.95 22.01
CA VAL A 516 -2.98 -4.93 22.31
C VAL A 516 -2.28 -5.87 21.35
N ASP A 517 -1.22 -5.37 20.72
CA ASP A 517 -0.40 -6.12 19.77
C ASP A 517 1.07 -6.09 20.18
N LYS A 518 1.76 -7.22 20.03
CA LYS A 518 3.21 -7.34 20.17
C LYS A 518 3.80 -7.84 18.83
N HIS A 519 4.78 -7.10 18.34
CA HIS A 519 5.56 -7.41 17.15
C HIS A 519 7.00 -7.76 17.58
N SER A 520 7.58 -8.85 17.04
CA SER A 520 8.89 -9.36 17.49
C SER A 520 10.04 -8.37 17.31
N ALA A 521 10.01 -7.58 16.23
CA ALA A 521 11.06 -6.60 15.93
C ALA A 521 10.82 -5.22 16.58
N LEU A 522 9.72 -5.01 17.32
CA LEU A 522 9.43 -3.76 18.02
C LEU A 522 9.64 -3.91 19.53
N GLN A 523 10.17 -2.87 20.15
CA GLN A 523 10.50 -2.89 21.58
C GLN A 523 9.25 -3.00 22.46
N ASN A 524 8.20 -2.20 22.16
CA ASN A 524 7.01 -2.06 23.00
C ASN A 524 5.76 -2.65 22.36
N PRO A 525 4.81 -3.17 23.15
CA PRO A 525 3.47 -3.47 22.67
C PRO A 525 2.73 -2.20 22.21
N ASN A 526 1.80 -2.36 21.28
CA ASN A 526 0.97 -1.28 20.76
C ASN A 526 -0.47 -1.43 21.24
N LEU A 527 -1.04 -0.32 21.70
CA LEU A 527 -2.42 -0.24 22.18
C LEU A 527 -3.27 0.50 21.15
N SER A 528 -4.39 -0.09 20.73
CA SER A 528 -5.35 0.47 19.78
C SER A 528 -6.75 0.57 20.40
N PRO A 529 -7.06 1.66 21.12
CA PRO A 529 -8.41 1.93 21.59
C PRO A 529 -9.30 2.46 20.48
N ARG A 530 -10.61 2.17 20.57
CA ARG A 530 -11.67 2.70 19.73
C ARG A 530 -12.88 3.03 20.59
N ALA A 531 -13.53 4.16 20.31
CA ALA A 531 -14.82 4.51 20.86
C ALA A 531 -15.70 5.14 19.76
N ALA A 532 -16.98 4.80 19.73
CA ALA A 532 -17.93 5.40 18.81
C ALA A 532 -19.29 5.54 19.47
N LEU A 533 -19.88 6.71 19.34
CA LEU A 533 -21.27 6.98 19.72
C LEU A 533 -22.09 7.17 18.44
N VAL A 534 -23.09 6.33 18.25
CA VAL A 534 -24.01 6.40 17.10
C VAL A 534 -25.38 6.81 17.60
N TYR A 535 -25.87 7.95 17.10
CA TYR A 535 -27.21 8.45 17.33
C TYR A 535 -28.07 8.20 16.10
N ARG A 536 -29.22 7.56 16.27
CA ARG A 536 -30.22 7.27 15.22
C ARG A 536 -31.46 8.14 15.42
N PRO A 537 -31.57 9.27 14.71
CA PRO A 537 -32.82 10.04 14.71
C PRO A 537 -34.00 9.21 14.21
N THR A 538 -33.75 8.42 13.17
CA THR A 538 -34.69 7.49 12.55
C THR A 538 -34.01 6.14 12.26
N GLU A 539 -34.74 5.12 11.81
CA GLU A 539 -34.20 3.82 11.40
C GLU A 539 -33.34 3.91 10.13
N GLU A 540 -33.45 4.98 9.36
CA GLU A 540 -32.79 5.21 8.08
C GLU A 540 -31.68 6.29 8.17
N GLN A 541 -31.42 6.84 9.36
CA GLN A 541 -30.45 7.93 9.54
C GLN A 541 -29.59 7.68 10.77
N SER A 542 -28.31 7.99 10.66
CA SER A 542 -27.39 7.96 11.79
C SER A 542 -26.43 9.14 11.77
N VAL A 543 -26.11 9.65 12.96
CA VAL A 543 -25.00 10.56 13.23
C VAL A 543 -24.03 9.84 14.13
N ARG A 544 -22.73 9.87 13.81
CA ARG A 544 -21.73 9.20 14.61
C ARG A 544 -20.59 10.14 14.97
N LEU A 545 -20.07 9.98 16.18
CA LEU A 545 -18.82 10.53 16.63
C LEU A 545 -17.89 9.38 16.98
N THR A 546 -16.71 9.32 16.36
CA THR A 546 -15.79 8.20 16.57
C THR A 546 -14.39 8.70 16.88
N TYR A 547 -13.73 8.01 17.81
CA TYR A 547 -12.30 8.10 18.05
C TYR A 547 -11.66 6.74 17.80
N ASN A 548 -10.61 6.72 16.99
CA ASN A 548 -9.89 5.50 16.66
C ASN A 548 -8.38 5.76 16.71
N ARG A 549 -7.65 4.87 17.37
CA ARG A 549 -6.19 4.82 17.28
C ARG A 549 -5.78 3.54 16.56
N ALA A 550 -4.94 3.70 15.55
CA ALA A 550 -4.34 2.59 14.83
C ALA A 550 -2.83 2.79 14.67
N PHE A 551 -2.16 1.75 14.22
CA PHE A 551 -0.74 1.81 13.95
C PHE A 551 -0.38 0.99 12.71
N SER A 552 0.71 1.41 12.04
CA SER A 552 1.36 0.68 10.96
C SER A 552 2.72 0.22 11.42
N THR A 553 3.01 -1.06 11.27
CA THR A 553 4.32 -1.63 11.59
C THR A 553 5.32 -1.35 10.47
N PRO A 554 6.64 -1.29 10.76
CA PRO A 554 7.65 -1.28 9.73
C PRO A 554 7.51 -2.51 8.83
N THR A 555 7.76 -2.35 7.56
CA THR A 555 7.85 -3.47 6.62
C THR A 555 9.13 -4.27 6.85
N ASN A 556 9.23 -5.46 6.27
CA ASN A 556 10.48 -6.25 6.29
C ASN A 556 11.66 -5.42 5.76
N ASN A 557 11.47 -4.68 4.67
CA ASN A 557 12.52 -3.82 4.11
C ASN A 557 12.97 -2.70 5.05
N ASN A 558 12.06 -2.10 5.82
CA ASN A 558 12.45 -1.08 6.79
C ASN A 558 13.37 -1.63 7.89
N LEU A 559 13.25 -2.92 8.19
CA LEU A 559 13.96 -3.60 9.28
C LEU A 559 15.21 -4.36 8.82
N PHE A 560 15.14 -5.03 7.67
CA PHE A 560 16.12 -6.03 7.28
C PHE A 560 16.75 -5.80 5.92
N LEU A 561 16.39 -4.75 5.18
CA LEU A 561 17.00 -4.43 3.89
C LEU A 561 18.53 -4.39 3.99
N ASP A 562 19.23 -5.02 3.06
CA ASP A 562 20.69 -4.93 2.89
C ASP A 562 21.05 -5.18 1.43
N ILE A 563 20.92 -4.14 0.61
CA ILE A 563 21.21 -4.21 -0.83
C ILE A 563 22.25 -3.19 -1.26
N LEU A 564 23.02 -3.56 -2.24
CA LEU A 564 23.88 -2.65 -2.97
C LEU A 564 23.03 -1.85 -3.95
N ALA A 565 22.79 -0.56 -3.63
CA ALA A 565 21.95 0.33 -4.44
C ALA A 565 22.70 0.99 -5.60
N GLY A 566 24.03 0.96 -5.58
CA GLY A 566 24.86 1.52 -6.62
C GLY A 566 26.32 1.68 -6.19
N SER A 567 27.12 2.29 -7.06
CA SER A 567 28.52 2.64 -6.78
C SER A 567 28.84 4.02 -7.36
N ILE A 568 29.80 4.71 -6.75
CA ILE A 568 30.35 5.96 -7.30
C ILE A 568 31.50 5.58 -8.22
N PRO A 569 31.36 5.73 -9.54
CA PRO A 569 32.37 5.26 -10.50
C PRO A 569 33.78 5.84 -10.23
N GLY A 570 34.78 4.96 -10.24
CA GLY A 570 36.19 5.35 -10.09
C GLY A 570 36.61 5.73 -8.67
N THR A 571 35.78 5.55 -7.65
CA THR A 571 36.07 5.98 -6.27
C THR A 571 36.24 4.85 -5.27
N GLY A 572 35.80 3.64 -5.59
CA GLY A 572 35.78 2.50 -4.63
C GLY A 572 34.70 2.62 -3.53
N PHE A 573 33.84 3.63 -3.61
CA PHE A 573 32.70 3.78 -2.69
C PHE A 573 31.42 3.24 -3.30
N ASN A 574 30.70 2.42 -2.55
CA ASN A 574 29.39 1.94 -2.93
C ASN A 574 28.30 2.70 -2.18
N ILE A 575 27.09 2.62 -2.69
CA ILE A 575 25.88 3.12 -2.05
C ILE A 575 25.05 1.88 -1.64
N ARG A 576 24.79 1.75 -0.36
CA ARG A 576 24.09 0.59 0.20
C ARG A 576 22.83 1.02 0.95
N ALA A 577 21.71 0.41 0.65
CA ALA A 577 20.47 0.62 1.38
C ALA A 577 20.36 -0.41 2.52
N LEU A 578 20.14 0.07 3.74
CA LEU A 578 20.06 -0.74 4.95
C LEU A 578 18.72 -0.52 5.68
N GLY A 579 18.12 -1.58 6.17
CA GLY A 579 17.07 -1.53 7.18
C GLY A 579 17.63 -1.13 8.53
N VAL A 580 16.78 -0.63 9.42
CA VAL A 580 17.17 -0.22 10.77
C VAL A 580 17.09 -1.42 11.73
N PRO A 581 18.20 -1.88 12.30
CA PRO A 581 18.17 -2.98 13.26
C PRO A 581 17.43 -2.58 14.55
N GLN A 582 17.02 -3.57 15.33
CA GLN A 582 16.27 -3.35 16.58
C GLN A 582 17.04 -2.50 17.63
N ALA A 583 18.36 -2.44 17.53
CA ALA A 583 19.20 -1.59 18.36
C ALA A 583 19.32 -0.15 17.83
N GLY A 584 18.89 0.10 16.58
CA GLY A 584 19.20 1.32 15.86
C GLY A 584 20.65 1.35 15.38
N PHE A 585 21.13 2.55 14.97
CA PHE A 585 22.50 2.79 14.57
C PHE A 585 23.11 3.88 15.47
N LYS A 586 24.28 3.61 16.07
CA LYS A 586 25.01 4.54 16.90
C LYS A 586 26.23 5.06 16.18
N PHE A 587 26.30 6.36 15.92
CA PHE A 587 27.43 7.00 15.25
C PHE A 587 28.54 7.43 16.21
N ARG A 588 28.22 7.61 17.51
CA ARG A 588 29.13 8.19 18.49
C ARG A 588 29.52 7.21 19.57
N GLY A 589 30.68 7.48 20.20
CA GLY A 589 31.11 6.77 21.41
C GLY A 589 31.78 5.42 21.19
N TYR A 590 32.19 5.09 19.97
CA TYR A 590 32.86 3.82 19.67
C TYR A 590 34.21 3.94 18.94
N CYS A 591 34.61 5.14 18.51
CA CYS A 591 36.00 5.44 18.14
C CYS A 591 36.80 5.92 19.36
N ASP A 592 38.14 5.92 19.21
CA ASP A 592 39.07 6.33 20.27
C ASP A 592 38.61 7.64 20.97
N PRO A 593 38.48 7.66 22.30
CA PRO A 593 38.14 8.87 23.03
C PRO A 593 39.15 9.95 22.78
N GLY A 594 38.75 11.05 22.14
CA GLY A 594 39.61 12.20 21.78
C GLY A 594 39.63 12.55 20.29
N GLY A 595 38.92 11.79 19.45
CA GLY A 595 38.64 12.20 18.08
C GLY A 595 37.64 13.33 18.02
N VAL A 596 37.63 14.13 16.94
CA VAL A 596 36.59 15.16 16.73
C VAL A 596 35.22 14.54 16.80
N ASP A 597 34.48 14.90 17.82
CA ASP A 597 33.08 14.50 18.07
C ASP A 597 32.80 12.98 18.18
N ASP A 598 33.77 12.14 18.57
CA ASP A 598 33.61 10.68 18.73
C ASP A 598 33.09 9.92 17.51
N LEU A 599 33.25 10.47 16.30
CA LEU A 599 32.84 9.84 15.04
C LEU A 599 33.90 8.89 14.52
N CYS A 600 33.49 7.80 13.88
CA CYS A 600 34.36 6.87 13.17
C CYS A 600 34.11 6.88 11.67
N MET A 601 35.18 6.72 10.90
CA MET A 601 35.11 6.50 9.45
C MET A 601 35.72 5.17 9.05
N TRP A 602 35.21 4.62 7.94
CA TRP A 602 35.88 3.59 7.16
C TRP A 602 36.44 4.21 5.88
N SER A 603 37.63 3.76 5.47
CA SER A 603 38.27 4.20 4.25
C SER A 603 38.68 2.99 3.41
N PRO A 604 38.39 3.00 2.10
CA PRO A 604 38.87 1.94 1.20
C PRO A 604 40.39 2.02 0.95
N TRP A 605 41.05 3.09 1.42
CA TRP A 605 42.45 3.38 1.14
C TRP A 605 43.44 2.88 2.21
N VAL A 606 42.92 2.26 3.27
CA VAL A 606 43.72 1.71 4.37
C VAL A 606 43.31 0.30 4.73
N SER A 607 44.31 -0.52 5.07
CA SER A 607 44.12 -1.93 5.41
C SER A 607 43.49 -2.18 6.80
N GLN A 608 43.36 -1.17 7.64
CA GLN A 608 42.93 -1.29 9.04
C GLN A 608 41.59 -0.60 9.34
N GLY A 609 40.68 -0.65 8.46
CA GLY A 609 39.24 -0.46 8.72
C GLY A 609 38.82 0.88 9.33
N LYS A 610 38.94 1.05 10.61
CA LYS A 610 38.36 2.17 11.39
C LYS A 610 39.39 3.26 11.69
N ALA A 611 39.04 4.53 11.47
CA ALA A 611 39.85 5.69 11.84
C ALA A 611 39.00 6.88 12.30
N SER A 612 39.53 7.80 13.09
CA SER A 612 38.90 9.08 13.35
C SER A 612 38.90 9.94 12.07
N PRO A 613 37.77 10.60 11.71
CA PRO A 613 37.71 11.55 10.62
C PRO A 613 38.82 12.64 10.73
N ALA A 614 39.12 13.09 11.93
CA ALA A 614 40.17 14.09 12.18
C ALA A 614 41.58 13.66 11.76
N GLN A 615 41.81 12.35 11.64
CA GLN A 615 43.08 11.78 11.26
C GLN A 615 43.21 11.45 9.77
N ALA A 616 42.34 11.97 8.93
CA ALA A 616 42.34 11.69 7.51
C ALA A 616 43.37 12.50 6.69
N ALA A 617 44.06 13.48 7.29
CA ALA A 617 45.12 14.25 6.61
C ALA A 617 46.23 13.39 5.93
N PRO A 618 46.67 12.24 6.51
CA PRO A 618 47.58 11.32 5.84
C PRO A 618 47.10 10.76 4.51
N TYR A 619 45.78 10.76 4.26
CA TYR A 619 45.18 10.37 2.97
C TYR A 619 45.29 11.46 1.90
N TRP A 620 46.11 12.50 2.12
CA TRP A 620 46.44 13.52 1.17
C TRP A 620 46.83 12.93 -0.19
N VAL A 621 47.60 11.83 -0.19
CA VAL A 621 48.04 11.15 -1.42
C VAL A 621 46.81 10.69 -2.23
N VAL A 622 45.76 10.20 -1.59
CA VAL A 622 44.53 9.76 -2.26
C VAL A 622 43.85 10.95 -2.94
N ALA A 623 43.62 12.05 -2.21
CA ALA A 623 43.00 13.26 -2.74
C ALA A 623 43.85 13.83 -3.90
N ARG A 624 45.20 13.85 -3.74
CA ARG A 624 46.13 14.29 -4.77
C ARG A 624 46.01 13.45 -6.06
N GLU A 625 46.14 12.13 -5.97
CA GLU A 625 46.06 11.27 -7.16
C GLU A 625 44.66 11.32 -7.82
N ALA A 626 43.60 11.49 -7.06
CA ALA A 626 42.28 11.72 -7.60
C ALA A 626 42.17 13.01 -8.41
N VAL A 627 42.76 14.12 -7.91
CA VAL A 627 42.86 15.37 -8.66
C VAL A 627 43.69 15.17 -9.93
N LEU A 628 44.85 14.49 -9.81
CA LEU A 628 45.73 14.25 -10.94
C LEU A 628 45.10 13.38 -12.04
N ALA A 629 44.23 12.45 -11.68
CA ALA A 629 43.48 11.64 -12.63
C ALA A 629 42.42 12.46 -13.40
N ASN A 630 41.90 13.51 -12.78
CA ASN A 630 40.84 14.34 -13.33
C ASN A 630 41.32 15.66 -13.96
N LEU A 631 42.60 15.90 -14.09
CA LEU A 631 43.13 17.14 -14.67
C LEU A 631 42.68 17.41 -16.11
N GLY A 632 42.30 16.38 -16.87
CA GLY A 632 41.74 16.52 -18.21
C GLY A 632 40.36 17.21 -18.25
N LYS A 633 39.70 17.34 -17.09
CA LYS A 633 38.42 18.05 -16.94
C LYS A 633 38.59 19.54 -16.60
N LEU A 634 39.82 20.00 -16.37
CA LEU A 634 40.10 21.43 -16.23
C LEU A 634 39.79 22.17 -17.54
N PRO A 635 39.44 23.47 -17.47
CA PRO A 635 39.26 24.30 -18.66
C PRO A 635 40.42 24.14 -19.65
N PRO A 636 40.20 24.12 -20.97
CA PRO A 636 41.25 23.89 -21.99
C PRO A 636 42.46 24.80 -21.86
N ALA A 637 42.28 25.98 -21.30
CA ALA A 637 43.39 26.93 -21.03
C ALA A 637 44.47 26.35 -20.11
N PHE A 638 44.15 25.36 -19.28
CA PHE A 638 45.11 24.73 -18.36
C PHE A 638 45.77 23.46 -18.92
N ALA A 639 45.29 22.95 -20.06
CA ALA A 639 45.84 21.74 -20.67
C ALA A 639 47.37 21.74 -20.87
N PRO A 640 48.02 22.84 -21.29
CA PRO A 640 49.48 22.88 -21.42
C PRO A 640 50.22 22.70 -20.08
N TYR A 641 49.58 23.02 -18.97
CA TYR A 641 50.20 22.97 -17.63
C TYR A 641 50.02 21.64 -16.92
N VAL A 642 49.22 20.70 -17.45
CA VAL A 642 48.94 19.39 -16.82
C VAL A 642 50.19 18.62 -16.40
N PRO A 643 51.25 18.49 -17.21
CA PRO A 643 52.50 17.82 -16.77
C PRO A 643 53.16 18.52 -15.58
N LEU A 644 53.18 19.85 -15.59
CA LEU A 644 53.80 20.67 -14.53
C LEU A 644 52.94 20.59 -13.24
N ILE A 645 51.60 20.63 -13.34
CA ILE A 645 50.68 20.41 -12.20
C ILE A 645 51.00 19.07 -11.54
N LYS A 646 51.13 18.00 -12.34
CA LYS A 646 51.44 16.66 -11.85
C LYS A 646 52.76 16.62 -11.08
N ALA A 647 53.80 17.22 -11.64
CA ALA A 647 55.13 17.26 -11.02
C ALA A 647 55.11 18.08 -9.72
N ALA A 648 54.56 19.29 -9.77
CA ALA A 648 54.51 20.19 -8.62
C ALA A 648 53.66 19.63 -7.46
N LEU A 649 52.46 19.10 -7.75
CA LEU A 649 51.56 18.57 -6.71
C LEU A 649 52.13 17.29 -6.07
N ARG A 650 52.82 16.43 -6.84
CA ARG A 650 53.49 15.25 -6.30
C ARG A 650 54.73 15.60 -5.44
N ALA A 651 55.35 16.73 -5.67
CA ALA A 651 56.46 17.23 -4.87
C ALA A 651 56.00 17.81 -3.51
N VAL A 652 54.71 18.11 -3.33
CA VAL A 652 54.18 18.55 -2.04
C VAL A 652 54.11 17.35 -1.08
N ALA A 653 54.73 17.50 0.09
CA ALA A 653 54.72 16.49 1.15
C ALA A 653 53.27 16.23 1.64
N SER A 654 53.03 15.08 2.25
CA SER A 654 51.76 14.84 2.95
C SER A 654 51.71 15.66 4.23
N PRO A 655 50.57 16.35 4.50
CA PRO A 655 50.41 17.14 5.71
C PRO A 655 50.16 16.26 6.94
N THR A 656 50.37 16.86 8.10
CA THR A 656 49.92 16.33 9.39
C THR A 656 48.46 16.77 9.66
N PRO A 657 47.72 16.09 10.57
CA PRO A 657 46.40 16.55 11.00
C PRO A 657 46.35 17.97 11.57
N ALA A 658 47.45 18.46 12.13
CA ALA A 658 47.57 19.84 12.62
C ALA A 658 47.71 20.87 11.48
N GLN A 659 48.19 20.46 10.30
CA GLN A 659 48.42 21.35 9.14
C GLN A 659 47.18 21.39 8.21
N VAL A 660 46.49 20.25 8.04
CA VAL A 660 45.30 20.16 7.21
C VAL A 660 44.20 19.41 7.98
N GLY A 661 43.13 20.10 8.20
CA GLY A 661 41.92 19.54 8.82
C GLY A 661 41.08 18.74 7.82
N THR A 662 39.94 18.26 8.31
CA THR A 662 38.96 17.54 7.52
C THR A 662 37.58 18.19 7.63
N ALA A 663 36.74 17.97 6.62
CA ALA A 663 35.37 18.41 6.55
C ALA A 663 34.44 17.23 6.25
N LEU A 664 33.26 17.22 6.84
CA LEU A 664 32.24 16.25 6.54
C LEU A 664 31.27 16.79 5.47
N ARG A 665 30.88 15.92 4.54
CA ARG A 665 29.90 16.25 3.52
C ARG A 665 29.01 15.05 3.23
N THR A 666 27.72 15.31 3.11
CA THR A 666 26.73 14.29 2.79
C THR A 666 26.39 14.35 1.31
N LEU A 667 26.39 13.19 0.65
CA LEU A 667 26.00 13.04 -0.73
C LEU A 667 24.51 13.36 -0.88
N ASP A 668 24.19 14.28 -1.77
CA ASP A 668 22.84 14.49 -2.26
C ASP A 668 22.61 13.51 -3.43
N PRO A 669 21.78 12.47 -3.25
CA PRO A 669 21.61 11.47 -4.29
C PRO A 669 20.88 11.99 -5.53
N THR A 670 20.24 13.17 -5.44
CA THR A 670 19.45 13.75 -6.54
C THR A 670 20.32 14.40 -7.62
N ASN A 671 21.43 15.00 -7.20
CA ASN A 671 22.31 15.75 -8.09
C ASN A 671 23.77 15.25 -8.07
N GLY A 672 24.11 14.30 -7.17
CA GLY A 672 25.44 13.76 -7.01
C GLY A 672 26.44 14.73 -6.35
N VAL A 673 25.95 15.79 -5.71
CA VAL A 673 26.79 16.82 -5.04
C VAL A 673 26.97 16.48 -3.57
N PHE A 674 28.16 16.73 -3.03
CA PHE A 674 28.43 16.59 -1.60
C PHE A 674 28.24 17.92 -0.87
N ASN A 675 27.18 18.00 -0.07
CA ASN A 675 26.85 19.19 0.72
C ASN A 675 27.54 19.16 2.09
N THR A 676 28.04 20.32 2.56
CA THR A 676 28.70 20.44 3.88
C THR A 676 27.74 19.98 5.01
N THR A 677 28.27 19.18 5.91
CA THR A 677 27.57 18.63 7.07
C THR A 677 28.38 18.94 8.33
N GLU A 678 27.75 19.61 9.28
CA GLU A 678 28.37 19.85 10.58
C GLU A 678 28.49 18.53 11.35
N PRO A 679 29.60 18.27 12.05
CA PRO A 679 29.75 17.04 12.85
C PRO A 679 28.62 16.85 13.86
N THR A 680 28.07 17.92 14.42
CA THR A 680 26.94 17.91 15.35
C THR A 680 25.62 17.46 14.72
N ALA A 681 25.50 17.58 13.40
CA ALA A 681 24.32 17.14 12.66
C ALA A 681 24.27 15.61 12.45
N VAL A 682 25.42 14.92 12.64
CA VAL A 682 25.47 13.45 12.59
C VAL A 682 24.90 12.89 13.88
N THR A 683 23.69 12.37 13.81
CA THR A 683 22.95 11.87 14.98
C THR A 683 22.68 10.37 14.88
N ASP A 684 22.59 9.72 16.03
CA ASP A 684 22.18 8.31 16.11
C ASP A 684 20.81 8.11 15.47
N ILE A 685 20.61 6.93 14.92
CA ILE A 685 19.32 6.48 14.38
C ILE A 685 18.68 5.53 15.38
N ALA A 686 17.62 5.97 16.00
CA ALA A 686 16.90 5.16 16.97
C ALA A 686 16.24 3.95 16.29
N ALA A 687 15.97 2.89 17.07
CA ALA A 687 15.12 1.79 16.64
C ALA A 687 13.78 2.30 16.11
N LEU A 688 13.29 1.69 15.04
CA LEU A 688 12.02 2.10 14.43
C LEU A 688 10.85 1.86 15.39
N LYS A 689 9.98 2.84 15.44
CA LYS A 689 8.68 2.80 16.11
C LYS A 689 7.57 2.64 15.07
N PRO A 690 6.43 2.05 15.42
CA PRO A 690 5.28 2.04 14.53
C PRO A 690 4.76 3.47 14.29
N THR A 691 4.31 3.77 13.09
CA THR A 691 3.54 4.98 12.84
C THR A 691 2.18 4.87 13.50
N ILE A 692 1.83 5.83 14.34
CA ILE A 692 0.56 5.86 15.07
C ILE A 692 -0.35 6.90 14.44
N SER A 693 -1.60 6.53 14.13
CA SER A 693 -2.65 7.41 13.64
C SER A 693 -3.75 7.51 14.69
N ASN A 694 -4.09 8.73 15.09
CA ASN A 694 -5.18 9.05 16.00
C ASN A 694 -6.23 9.85 15.23
N VAL A 695 -7.39 9.24 15.00
CA VAL A 695 -8.45 9.84 14.17
C VAL A 695 -9.69 10.13 15.00
N LEU A 696 -10.15 11.38 14.93
CA LEU A 696 -11.47 11.81 15.38
C LEU A 696 -12.33 12.07 14.14
N GLU A 697 -13.53 11.50 14.10
CA GLU A 697 -14.43 11.61 12.96
C GLU A 697 -15.86 11.90 13.41
N LEU A 698 -16.51 12.88 12.74
CA LEU A 698 -17.93 13.14 12.83
C LEU A 698 -18.56 12.81 11.49
N GLY A 699 -19.53 11.89 11.49
CA GLY A 699 -20.16 11.43 10.26
C GLY A 699 -21.70 11.43 10.36
N TYR A 700 -22.32 11.64 9.21
CA TYR A 700 -23.75 11.48 8.98
C TYR A 700 -23.99 10.49 7.86
N LYS A 701 -24.95 9.61 8.02
CA LYS A 701 -25.47 8.74 6.96
C LYS A 701 -26.98 8.74 7.00
N GLY A 702 -27.61 8.77 5.83
CA GLY A 702 -29.05 8.76 5.78
C GLY A 702 -29.62 8.32 4.45
N ILE A 703 -30.79 7.68 4.52
CA ILE A 703 -31.67 7.43 3.40
C ILE A 703 -32.90 8.32 3.60
N ILE A 704 -33.06 9.28 2.72
CA ILE A 704 -34.09 10.32 2.81
C ILE A 704 -35.19 9.97 1.83
N ASN A 705 -36.40 9.79 2.34
CA ASN A 705 -37.62 9.47 1.58
C ASN A 705 -37.47 8.21 0.69
N GLY A 706 -36.60 7.26 1.06
CA GLY A 706 -36.34 6.06 0.29
C GLY A 706 -35.74 6.30 -1.10
N LYS A 707 -35.24 7.53 -1.39
CA LYS A 707 -34.72 7.94 -2.71
C LYS A 707 -33.32 8.53 -2.71
N LEU A 708 -32.96 9.24 -1.67
CA LEU A 708 -31.65 9.87 -1.55
C LEU A 708 -30.87 9.20 -0.44
N ARG A 709 -29.80 8.52 -0.78
CA ARG A 709 -28.74 8.17 0.14
C ARG A 709 -27.74 9.32 0.18
N PHE A 710 -27.38 9.76 1.38
CA PHE A 710 -26.39 10.80 1.60
C PHE A 710 -25.47 10.40 2.74
N ASP A 711 -24.16 10.48 2.49
CA ASP A 711 -23.11 10.21 3.46
C ASP A 711 -22.16 11.43 3.50
N ALA A 712 -21.85 11.91 4.70
CA ALA A 712 -20.93 13.02 4.93
C ALA A 712 -20.06 12.77 6.16
N ASP A 713 -18.75 12.94 6.01
CA ASP A 713 -17.77 12.74 7.06
C ASP A 713 -16.78 13.91 7.10
N VAL A 714 -16.48 14.38 8.31
CA VAL A 714 -15.36 15.27 8.59
C VAL A 714 -14.45 14.57 9.58
N TRP A 715 -13.17 14.56 9.29
CA TRP A 715 -12.18 13.83 10.08
C TRP A 715 -10.92 14.64 10.33
N HIS A 716 -10.29 14.36 11.46
CA HIS A 716 -8.98 14.85 11.86
C HIS A 716 -8.08 13.68 12.16
N ASP A 717 -6.92 13.60 11.50
CA ASP A 717 -5.91 12.54 11.68
C ASP A 717 -4.59 13.16 12.14
N LYS A 718 -4.16 12.79 13.34
CA LYS A 718 -2.84 13.11 13.86
C LYS A 718 -1.97 11.87 13.81
N ARG A 719 -0.89 11.94 13.01
CA ARG A 719 0.09 10.86 12.85
C ARG A 719 1.38 11.20 13.54
N ASN A 720 1.86 10.25 14.32
CA ASN A 720 3.12 10.34 15.07
C ASN A 720 4.10 9.27 14.58
N ASP A 721 5.40 9.56 14.72
CA ASP A 721 6.47 8.62 14.35
C ASP A 721 6.35 8.11 12.90
N PHE A 722 6.09 8.99 11.96
CA PHE A 722 5.92 8.66 10.53
C PHE A 722 7.25 8.17 9.93
N TYR A 723 7.20 7.19 8.98
CA TYR A 723 8.40 6.74 8.27
C TYR A 723 8.71 7.66 7.10
N GLY A 724 9.96 8.11 7.02
CA GLY A 724 10.44 8.84 5.87
C GLY A 724 10.92 7.98 4.71
N PRO A 725 11.26 8.63 3.59
CA PRO A 725 11.97 7.96 2.52
C PRO A 725 13.36 7.51 2.98
N LEU A 726 13.99 6.63 2.18
CA LEU A 726 15.41 6.33 2.34
C LEU A 726 16.22 7.63 2.16
N SER A 727 17.06 7.95 3.12
CA SER A 727 17.94 9.10 3.12
C SER A 727 19.39 8.69 3.31
N VAL A 728 20.32 9.46 2.76
CA VAL A 728 21.76 9.26 2.99
C VAL A 728 22.07 9.70 4.41
N GLU A 729 22.55 8.76 5.22
CA GLU A 729 22.78 8.96 6.66
C GLU A 729 24.26 9.01 7.02
N SER A 730 25.14 8.56 6.12
CA SER A 730 26.59 8.56 6.33
C SER A 730 27.25 9.71 5.56
N PRO A 731 27.79 10.72 6.26
CA PRO A 731 28.63 11.71 5.58
C PRO A 731 29.98 11.13 5.19
N ASN A 732 30.54 11.68 4.13
CA ASN A 732 31.88 11.37 3.67
C ASN A 732 32.89 12.40 4.20
N VAL A 733 34.13 11.94 4.39
CA VAL A 733 35.25 12.75 4.88
C VAL A 733 36.04 13.27 3.72
N PHE A 734 36.33 14.57 3.72
CA PHE A 734 37.15 15.27 2.75
C PHE A 734 38.21 16.10 3.49
N LEU A 735 39.22 16.56 2.76
CA LEU A 735 40.10 17.59 3.32
C LEU A 735 39.36 18.92 3.50
N ASP A 736 39.68 19.66 4.55
CA ASP A 736 39.09 20.98 4.78
C ASP A 736 39.66 21.98 3.76
N LEU A 737 38.76 22.75 3.14
CA LEU A 737 39.13 23.68 2.04
C LEU A 737 40.07 24.80 2.49
N PRO A 738 39.79 25.56 3.58
CA PRO A 738 40.66 26.63 4.06
C PRO A 738 42.07 26.14 4.42
N THR A 739 42.19 25.08 5.19
CA THR A 739 43.46 24.54 5.66
C THR A 739 44.29 23.89 4.53
N THR A 740 43.58 23.22 3.56
CA THR A 740 44.23 22.70 2.34
C THR A 740 44.83 23.82 1.51
N GLY A 741 44.10 24.94 1.34
CA GLY A 741 44.58 26.11 0.63
C GLY A 741 45.81 26.75 1.32
N ALA A 742 45.74 26.92 2.64
CA ALA A 742 46.82 27.45 3.46
C ALA A 742 48.09 26.56 3.38
N TYR A 743 47.90 25.24 3.42
CA TYR A 743 49.00 24.27 3.32
C TYR A 743 49.70 24.33 1.96
N LEU A 744 48.93 24.32 0.85
CA LEU A 744 49.49 24.50 -0.49
C LEU A 744 50.20 25.86 -0.65
N ALA A 745 49.62 26.94 -0.10
CA ALA A 745 50.19 28.25 -0.10
C ALA A 745 51.56 28.33 0.69
N SER A 746 51.75 27.46 1.67
CA SER A 746 53.00 27.35 2.43
C SER A 746 54.05 26.47 1.74
N SER A 747 53.70 25.71 0.69
CA SER A 747 54.60 24.81 0.00
C SER A 747 55.49 25.56 -1.01
N PRO A 748 56.83 25.58 -0.85
CA PRO A 748 57.74 26.23 -1.79
C PRO A 748 57.62 25.70 -3.21
N GLN A 749 57.44 24.38 -3.35
CA GLN A 749 57.30 23.71 -4.64
C GLN A 749 56.04 24.14 -5.39
N TRP A 750 54.94 24.25 -4.67
CA TRP A 750 53.66 24.69 -5.23
C TRP A 750 53.71 26.18 -5.60
N GLN A 751 54.29 27.02 -4.76
CA GLN A 751 54.45 28.46 -5.02
C GLN A 751 55.36 28.73 -6.23
N ALA A 752 56.48 28.01 -6.35
CA ALA A 752 57.39 28.12 -7.52
C ALA A 752 56.62 27.75 -8.83
N PHE A 753 55.80 26.71 -8.79
CA PHE A 753 54.95 26.34 -9.93
C PHE A 753 53.94 27.45 -10.28
N LEU A 754 53.19 27.97 -9.29
CA LEU A 754 52.25 29.06 -9.53
C LEU A 754 52.92 30.32 -10.09
N ALA A 755 54.12 30.68 -9.60
CA ALA A 755 54.88 31.77 -10.15
C ALA A 755 55.26 31.53 -11.61
N GLN A 756 55.66 30.32 -11.99
CA GLN A 756 55.91 29.93 -13.37
C GLN A 756 54.66 30.06 -14.26
N VAL A 757 53.51 29.62 -13.79
CA VAL A 757 52.25 29.78 -14.52
C VAL A 757 51.85 31.27 -14.65
N ALA A 758 52.02 32.05 -13.60
CA ALA A 758 51.74 33.49 -13.60
C ALA A 758 52.63 34.25 -14.60
N ALA A 759 53.92 33.87 -14.69
CA ALA A 759 54.83 34.44 -15.63
C ALA A 759 54.56 34.07 -17.11
N ALA A 760 54.04 32.86 -17.32
CA ALA A 760 53.67 32.36 -18.65
C ALA A 760 52.22 32.81 -19.09
N THR A 761 51.39 33.29 -18.18
CA THR A 761 50.01 33.71 -18.44
C THR A 761 49.69 35.03 -17.73
N THR A 762 48.94 34.98 -16.65
CA THR A 762 48.67 36.11 -15.75
C THR A 762 48.58 35.64 -14.30
N PRO A 763 48.77 36.52 -13.30
CA PRO A 763 48.56 36.20 -11.89
C PRO A 763 47.13 35.70 -11.61
N GLN A 764 46.13 36.23 -12.31
CA GLN A 764 44.73 35.81 -12.19
C GLN A 764 44.52 34.35 -12.66
N THR A 765 45.18 33.96 -13.77
CA THR A 765 45.13 32.58 -14.29
C THR A 765 45.75 31.61 -13.31
N ALA A 766 46.91 31.96 -12.74
CA ALA A 766 47.55 31.13 -11.71
C ALA A 766 46.70 31.03 -10.43
N ALA A 767 46.07 32.12 -10.01
CA ALA A 767 45.13 32.10 -8.86
C ALA A 767 43.89 31.22 -9.13
N ALA A 768 43.30 31.30 -10.32
CA ALA A 768 42.18 30.45 -10.71
C ALA A 768 42.55 28.98 -10.76
N LEU A 769 43.73 28.64 -11.27
CA LEU A 769 44.27 27.29 -11.26
C LEU A 769 44.49 26.78 -9.83
N ASN A 770 45.11 27.60 -8.99
CA ASN A 770 45.31 27.27 -7.57
C ASN A 770 43.96 26.97 -6.89
N GLN A 771 43.00 27.84 -7.10
CA GLN A 771 41.66 27.68 -6.54
C GLN A 771 40.98 26.37 -7.01
N ALA A 772 41.09 26.04 -8.30
CA ALA A 772 40.56 24.81 -8.86
C ALA A 772 41.21 23.55 -8.26
N ILE A 773 42.55 23.57 -8.11
CA ILE A 773 43.30 22.44 -7.51
C ILE A 773 42.94 22.28 -6.02
N VAL A 774 42.95 23.39 -5.26
CA VAL A 774 42.55 23.37 -3.84
C VAL A 774 41.11 22.84 -3.68
N ALA A 775 40.20 23.32 -4.49
CA ALA A 775 38.79 22.84 -4.48
C ALA A 775 38.73 21.35 -4.82
N GLY A 776 39.44 20.88 -5.83
CA GLY A 776 39.55 19.46 -6.19
C GLY A 776 40.10 18.60 -5.06
N MET A 777 41.22 19.04 -4.40
CA MET A 777 41.79 18.34 -3.25
C MET A 777 40.84 18.24 -2.07
N ALA A 778 40.05 19.28 -1.81
CA ALA A 778 39.05 19.33 -0.77
C ALA A 778 37.71 18.72 -1.18
N GLY A 779 37.57 18.19 -2.40
CA GLY A 779 36.28 17.62 -2.87
C GLY A 779 35.18 18.65 -3.03
N VAL A 780 35.50 19.95 -3.17
CA VAL A 780 34.55 21.03 -3.43
C VAL A 780 34.56 21.31 -4.93
N SER A 781 33.48 21.03 -5.61
CA SER A 781 33.41 21.32 -7.03
C SER A 781 32.20 22.17 -7.33
N GLY A 782 32.39 23.19 -8.15
CA GLY A 782 31.33 23.96 -8.79
C GLY A 782 30.75 23.28 -10.05
N SER A 783 31.29 22.13 -10.46
CA SER A 783 30.82 21.34 -11.60
C SER A 783 30.77 19.85 -11.23
N LYS A 784 29.79 19.14 -11.74
CA LYS A 784 29.65 17.67 -11.59
C LYS A 784 30.86 16.88 -12.11
N GLU A 785 31.80 17.56 -12.81
CA GLU A 785 32.88 16.94 -13.57
C GLU A 785 34.20 16.90 -12.80
N PHE A 786 34.36 17.69 -11.75
CA PHE A 786 35.58 17.77 -10.94
C PHE A 786 35.27 17.56 -9.46
N THR A 787 34.71 16.41 -9.12
CA THR A 787 34.45 16.00 -7.73
C THR A 787 35.70 15.32 -7.17
N GLY A 788 36.19 15.81 -6.01
CA GLY A 788 37.23 15.10 -5.27
C GLY A 788 36.72 13.74 -4.79
N VAL A 789 37.64 12.80 -4.57
CA VAL A 789 37.29 11.49 -4.03
C VAL A 789 37.18 11.59 -2.51
N PRO A 790 36.15 11.05 -1.89
CA PRO A 790 36.06 10.96 -0.43
C PRO A 790 37.25 10.20 0.15
N LEU A 791 37.72 10.61 1.31
CA LEU A 791 38.79 9.94 2.05
C LEU A 791 38.30 8.76 2.86
N GLY A 792 37.01 8.78 3.23
CA GLY A 792 36.32 7.76 3.98
C GLY A 792 34.87 8.11 4.15
N THR A 793 34.13 7.19 4.74
CA THR A 793 32.70 7.34 5.09
C THR A 793 32.56 7.24 6.60
N VAL A 794 31.87 8.20 7.21
CA VAL A 794 31.49 8.11 8.63
C VAL A 794 30.38 7.08 8.75
N VAL A 795 30.59 6.09 9.59
CA VAL A 795 29.68 4.93 9.73
C VAL A 795 29.32 4.72 11.20
N PRO A 796 28.13 4.18 11.48
CA PRO A 796 27.75 3.81 12.84
C PRO A 796 28.39 2.48 13.27
N ASP A 797 28.35 2.20 14.59
CA ASP A 797 28.79 0.92 15.15
C ASP A 797 27.76 -0.18 14.88
N SER A 798 27.96 -0.92 13.81
CA SER A 798 27.10 -2.04 13.42
C SER A 798 27.87 -3.05 12.59
N PRO A 799 27.57 -4.36 12.72
CA PRO A 799 28.11 -5.37 11.82
C PRO A 799 27.74 -5.13 10.35
N LEU A 800 26.66 -4.40 10.09
CA LEU A 800 26.18 -4.08 8.73
C LEU A 800 26.94 -2.91 8.07
N THR A 801 27.75 -2.17 8.83
CA THR A 801 28.42 -0.96 8.35
C THR A 801 29.94 -1.03 8.46
N GLN A 802 30.51 -2.22 8.45
CA GLN A 802 31.97 -2.45 8.47
C GLN A 802 32.60 -2.31 7.06
N SER A 803 32.29 -1.21 6.37
CA SER A 803 32.81 -0.89 5.05
C SER A 803 32.79 0.63 4.83
N ALA A 804 33.45 1.09 3.78
CA ALA A 804 33.40 2.50 3.36
C ALA A 804 32.12 2.84 2.57
N ASP A 805 31.13 1.98 2.54
CA ASP A 805 29.89 2.20 1.81
C ASP A 805 29.14 3.42 2.37
N ILE A 806 28.61 4.24 1.49
CA ILE A 806 27.63 5.27 1.82
C ILE A 806 26.31 4.59 2.05
N PHE A 807 25.76 4.65 3.24
CA PHE A 807 24.52 3.96 3.49
C PHE A 807 23.30 4.89 3.56
N LEU A 808 22.21 4.36 3.00
CA LEU A 808 20.88 4.95 3.08
C LEU A 808 20.03 4.12 4.03
N THR A 809 19.22 4.79 4.83
CA THR A 809 18.23 4.12 5.66
C THR A 809 17.03 5.02 5.90
N VAL A 810 16.04 4.52 6.64
CA VAL A 810 14.83 5.23 7.01
C VAL A 810 14.93 5.71 8.46
N ARG A 811 14.20 6.81 8.77
CA ARG A 811 13.99 7.29 10.14
C ARG A 811 12.51 7.48 10.41
N ASN A 812 12.12 7.39 11.68
CA ASN A 812 10.85 7.99 12.09
C ASN A 812 10.99 9.51 12.09
N PHE A 813 10.00 10.18 11.54
CA PHE A 813 9.87 11.64 11.60
C PHE A 813 8.92 12.07 12.71
N GLY A 814 8.75 13.38 12.85
CA GLY A 814 7.80 13.99 13.78
C GLY A 814 6.33 13.79 13.38
N ASP A 815 5.52 14.72 13.82
CA ASP A 815 4.07 14.64 13.74
C ASP A 815 3.53 15.29 12.46
N VAL A 816 2.48 14.69 11.88
CA VAL A 816 1.71 15.24 10.76
C VAL A 816 0.26 15.32 11.16
N GLU A 817 -0.39 16.43 10.86
CA GLU A 817 -1.83 16.63 11.09
C GLU A 817 -2.57 16.92 9.79
N LEU A 818 -3.65 16.18 9.58
CA LEU A 818 -4.53 16.29 8.43
C LEU A 818 -5.98 16.50 8.88
N TRP A 819 -6.67 17.43 8.23
CA TRP A 819 -8.10 17.54 8.26
C TRP A 819 -8.66 17.16 6.88
N GLY A 820 -9.76 16.47 6.86
CA GLY A 820 -10.42 16.14 5.62
C GLY A 820 -11.92 15.99 5.73
N ALA A 821 -12.57 15.97 4.56
CA ALA A 821 -13.99 15.73 4.44
C ALA A 821 -14.28 14.83 3.24
N ASP A 822 -15.21 13.92 3.42
CA ASP A 822 -15.70 13.02 2.38
C ASP A 822 -17.22 13.14 2.29
N LEU A 823 -17.73 13.38 1.11
CA LEU A 823 -19.15 13.46 0.81
C LEU A 823 -19.51 12.47 -0.28
N SER A 824 -20.65 11.80 -0.16
CA SER A 824 -21.22 11.04 -1.27
C SER A 824 -22.74 11.04 -1.24
N PHE A 825 -23.33 10.91 -2.42
CA PHE A 825 -24.77 10.78 -2.55
C PHE A 825 -25.16 9.88 -3.72
N ASP A 826 -26.29 9.21 -3.57
CA ASP A 826 -27.00 8.47 -4.61
C ASP A 826 -28.47 8.87 -4.59
N TYR A 827 -28.96 9.41 -5.70
CA TYR A 827 -30.34 9.86 -5.82
C TYR A 827 -31.10 9.05 -6.89
N LEU A 828 -32.14 8.39 -6.44
CA LEU A 828 -33.06 7.62 -7.27
C LEU A 828 -34.17 8.57 -7.79
N VAL A 829 -34.02 9.07 -9.00
CA VAL A 829 -35.01 9.94 -9.63
C VAL A 829 -36.27 9.13 -9.97
N THR A 830 -36.07 7.97 -10.58
CA THR A 830 -37.10 6.97 -10.91
C THR A 830 -36.54 5.57 -10.67
N ASP A 831 -37.36 4.55 -10.77
CA ASP A 831 -36.92 3.14 -10.71
C ASP A 831 -35.89 2.77 -11.81
N LYS A 832 -35.68 3.64 -12.80
CA LYS A 832 -34.75 3.41 -13.92
C LYS A 832 -33.56 4.34 -13.95
N TRP A 833 -33.68 5.53 -13.35
CA TRP A 833 -32.65 6.54 -13.38
C TRP A 833 -32.12 6.86 -12.00
N SER A 834 -30.82 6.80 -11.82
CA SER A 834 -30.14 7.29 -10.65
C SER A 834 -28.97 8.22 -11.03
N PHE A 835 -28.70 9.17 -10.15
CA PHE A 835 -27.56 10.08 -10.22
C PHE A 835 -26.81 10.00 -8.90
N GLY A 836 -25.50 10.04 -8.96
CA GLY A 836 -24.72 10.04 -7.76
C GLY A 836 -23.42 10.79 -7.95
N GLY A 837 -22.76 11.02 -6.85
CA GLY A 837 -21.49 11.69 -6.85
C GLY A 837 -20.75 11.58 -5.55
N MET A 838 -19.48 11.97 -5.59
CA MET A 838 -18.66 12.10 -4.40
C MET A 838 -17.73 13.30 -4.50
N TYR A 839 -17.33 13.81 -3.35
CA TYR A 839 -16.28 14.81 -3.20
C TYR A 839 -15.44 14.45 -1.98
N SER A 840 -14.12 14.53 -2.13
CA SER A 840 -13.17 14.36 -1.03
C SER A 840 -12.19 15.52 -1.00
N TRP A 841 -11.91 16.00 0.20
CA TRP A 841 -11.02 17.11 0.46
C TRP A 841 -10.07 16.81 1.61
N VAL A 842 -8.81 17.27 1.49
CA VAL A 842 -7.83 17.35 2.58
C VAL A 842 -7.23 18.75 2.62
N ASN A 843 -6.88 19.22 3.81
CA ASN A 843 -6.38 20.58 4.02
C ASN A 843 -4.95 20.81 3.58
N LYS A 844 -4.15 19.74 3.44
CA LYS A 844 -2.72 19.78 3.09
C LYS A 844 -2.34 18.56 2.26
N ASP A 845 -1.56 18.78 1.23
CA ASP A 845 -0.94 17.73 0.40
C ASP A 845 0.60 17.77 0.43
N TYR A 846 1.18 18.70 1.22
CA TYR A 846 2.62 18.90 1.35
C TYR A 846 3.00 19.36 2.77
N PHE A 847 4.15 18.86 3.26
CA PHE A 847 4.71 19.14 4.58
C PHE A 847 6.20 19.43 4.45
N SER A 848 6.63 20.64 4.83
CA SER A 848 8.03 20.98 4.82
C SER A 848 8.80 20.27 5.94
N LYS A 849 10.11 20.09 5.74
CA LYS A 849 11.01 19.49 6.74
C LYS A 849 11.02 20.24 8.08
N GLU A 850 10.77 21.55 8.08
CA GLU A 850 10.69 22.37 9.28
C GLU A 850 9.46 21.96 10.13
N VAL A 851 8.33 21.67 9.46
CA VAL A 851 7.09 21.24 10.10
C VAL A 851 7.20 19.80 10.61
N THR A 852 7.76 18.91 9.80
CA THR A 852 7.89 17.50 10.14
C THR A 852 9.07 17.21 11.06
N LYS A 853 9.99 18.19 11.23
CA LYS A 853 11.29 18.00 11.89
C LYS A 853 12.10 16.84 11.28
N GLY A 854 11.90 16.61 9.99
CA GLY A 854 12.55 15.57 9.22
C GLY A 854 13.78 16.08 8.47
N SER A 855 14.46 15.20 7.78
CA SER A 855 15.60 15.51 6.89
C SER A 855 15.17 16.08 5.53
N THR A 856 13.93 15.76 5.10
CA THR A 856 13.39 16.11 3.79
C THR A 856 11.92 16.54 3.89
N ASP A 857 11.47 17.26 2.87
CA ASP A 857 10.07 17.58 2.67
C ASP A 857 9.28 16.31 2.33
N ILE A 858 8.00 16.26 2.72
CA ILE A 858 7.12 15.12 2.51
C ILE A 858 5.88 15.57 1.75
N ALA A 859 5.55 14.92 0.62
CA ALA A 859 4.29 15.08 -0.06
C ALA A 859 3.29 14.00 0.36
N LEU A 860 2.01 14.34 0.38
CA LEU A 860 0.93 13.38 0.59
C LEU A 860 0.87 12.35 -0.55
N ASN A 861 1.37 12.73 -1.74
CA ASN A 861 1.29 11.96 -2.97
C ASN A 861 -0.15 11.63 -3.38
N ALA A 862 -1.07 12.48 -2.98
CA ALA A 862 -2.50 12.38 -3.24
C ALA A 862 -3.08 13.80 -3.38
N PRO A 863 -4.16 13.96 -4.16
CA PRO A 863 -4.76 15.28 -4.41
C PRO A 863 -5.45 15.83 -3.17
N ALA A 864 -5.34 17.16 -2.98
CA ALA A 864 -6.11 17.86 -1.96
C ALA A 864 -7.61 17.85 -2.26
N ASN A 865 -8.00 17.80 -3.53
CA ASN A 865 -9.39 17.78 -3.98
C ASN A 865 -9.62 16.73 -5.06
N LYS A 866 -10.70 15.97 -4.94
CA LYS A 866 -11.18 15.06 -5.97
C LYS A 866 -12.69 14.93 -5.96
N ALA A 867 -13.27 14.73 -7.13
CA ALA A 867 -14.71 14.62 -7.30
C ALA A 867 -15.04 13.56 -8.35
N ALA A 868 -16.19 12.93 -8.20
CA ALA A 868 -16.80 12.14 -9.26
C ALA A 868 -18.32 12.39 -9.27
N ALA A 869 -18.89 12.33 -10.46
CA ALA A 869 -20.34 12.36 -10.66
C ALA A 869 -20.73 11.33 -11.71
N TYR A 870 -21.86 10.68 -11.54
CA TYR A 870 -22.35 9.72 -12.51
C TYR A 870 -23.87 9.79 -12.69
N GLY A 871 -24.30 9.44 -13.91
CA GLY A 871 -25.69 9.19 -14.24
C GLY A 871 -25.84 7.76 -14.72
N ARG A 872 -26.81 7.05 -14.20
CA ARG A 872 -27.04 5.63 -14.49
C ARG A 872 -28.48 5.39 -14.93
N PHE A 873 -28.63 4.65 -16.00
CA PHE A 873 -29.92 4.15 -16.49
C PHE A 873 -29.96 2.63 -16.40
N ARG A 874 -31.10 2.08 -16.00
CA ARG A 874 -31.35 0.65 -15.95
C ARG A 874 -32.81 0.32 -16.21
N GLN A 875 -33.06 -0.53 -17.20
CA GLN A 875 -34.42 -0.86 -17.60
C GLN A 875 -35.13 -1.82 -16.64
N GLY A 876 -34.38 -2.59 -15.84
CA GLY A 876 -34.88 -3.61 -14.90
C GLY A 876 -33.82 -4.69 -14.65
N ALA A 877 -34.24 -5.84 -14.15
CA ALA A 877 -33.34 -6.99 -13.95
C ALA A 877 -32.82 -7.58 -15.29
N THR A 878 -33.56 -7.38 -16.37
CA THR A 878 -33.18 -7.70 -17.76
C THR A 878 -33.37 -6.46 -18.62
N GLY A 879 -32.60 -6.34 -19.69
CA GLY A 879 -32.68 -5.21 -20.61
C GLY A 879 -31.45 -4.31 -20.57
N LEU A 880 -31.64 -3.08 -21.04
CA LEU A 880 -30.58 -2.11 -21.22
C LEU A 880 -30.13 -1.51 -19.89
N MET A 881 -28.81 -1.37 -19.74
CA MET A 881 -28.15 -0.58 -18.71
C MET A 881 -27.11 0.33 -19.32
N ALA A 882 -26.92 1.53 -18.77
CA ALA A 882 -25.91 2.47 -19.21
C ALA A 882 -25.48 3.34 -18.04
N GLU A 883 -24.21 3.71 -18.00
CA GLU A 883 -23.65 4.69 -17.04
C GLU A 883 -22.68 5.61 -17.77
N ALA A 884 -22.70 6.88 -17.40
CA ALA A 884 -21.63 7.83 -17.70
C ALA A 884 -21.12 8.41 -16.39
N ARG A 885 -19.80 8.45 -16.23
CA ARG A 885 -19.11 8.91 -15.03
C ARG A 885 -18.05 9.92 -15.38
N LEU A 886 -18.08 11.06 -14.71
CA LEU A 886 -17.05 12.09 -14.73
C LEU A 886 -16.20 11.95 -13.46
N ARG A 887 -14.87 11.95 -13.61
CA ARG A 887 -13.93 11.98 -12.49
C ARG A 887 -12.97 13.14 -12.66
N TYR A 888 -12.85 13.96 -11.63
CA TYR A 888 -11.90 15.06 -11.51
C TYR A 888 -10.92 14.77 -10.38
N VAL A 889 -9.64 15.00 -10.63
CA VAL A 889 -8.54 14.93 -9.67
C VAL A 889 -7.71 16.20 -9.81
N ALA A 890 -7.59 16.96 -8.73
CA ALA A 890 -6.74 18.16 -8.71
C ALA A 890 -5.26 17.77 -8.81
N GLY A 891 -4.44 18.64 -9.35
CA GLY A 891 -2.99 18.47 -9.35
C GLY A 891 -2.44 18.42 -7.93
N PHE A 892 -1.35 17.68 -7.71
CA PHE A 892 -0.77 17.49 -6.40
C PHE A 892 0.75 17.27 -6.45
N PRO A 893 1.48 17.65 -5.37
CA PRO A 893 2.92 17.45 -5.28
C PRO A 893 3.28 15.98 -5.03
N ILE A 894 4.46 15.57 -5.52
CA ILE A 894 4.97 14.21 -5.33
C ILE A 894 6.39 14.21 -4.77
N ASN A 895 6.62 13.24 -3.89
CA ASN A 895 7.93 12.83 -3.43
C ASN A 895 7.97 11.30 -3.38
N SER A 896 8.76 10.68 -4.25
CA SER A 896 8.85 9.22 -4.37
C SER A 896 10.16 8.63 -3.84
N GLY A 897 11.05 9.45 -3.31
CA GLY A 897 12.36 9.01 -2.81
C GLY A 897 13.44 8.81 -3.89
N LEU A 898 13.08 8.43 -5.13
CA LEU A 898 14.02 8.36 -6.27
C LEU A 898 13.77 9.45 -7.30
N TYR A 899 12.54 9.81 -7.51
CA TYR A 899 12.17 10.95 -8.33
C TYR A 899 12.04 12.17 -7.42
N TYR A 900 13.17 12.72 -7.03
CA TYR A 900 13.22 14.05 -6.43
C TYR A 900 13.12 15.07 -7.54
N VAL A 901 12.36 16.05 -7.25
CA VAL A 901 12.07 17.10 -8.18
C VAL A 901 13.05 18.25 -7.98
N THR A 902 13.61 18.73 -9.06
CA THR A 902 14.44 19.94 -9.05
C THR A 902 13.60 21.18 -8.75
N PRO A 903 14.07 22.11 -7.91
CA PRO A 903 13.34 23.30 -7.57
C PRO A 903 13.03 24.15 -8.82
N LEU A 904 11.77 24.44 -9.05
CA LEU A 904 11.31 25.31 -10.14
C LEU A 904 10.56 26.55 -9.64
N ALA A 905 10.36 26.68 -8.34
CA ALA A 905 9.65 27.81 -7.77
C ALA A 905 10.60 28.83 -7.15
N ALA A 906 10.22 30.10 -7.18
CA ALA A 906 10.98 31.22 -6.60
C ALA A 906 11.16 31.11 -5.06
N ASP A 907 10.46 30.18 -4.41
CA ASP A 907 10.57 29.86 -2.99
C ASP A 907 11.64 28.79 -2.70
N GLY A 908 12.38 28.33 -3.71
CA GLY A 908 13.41 27.29 -3.59
C GLY A 908 12.87 25.88 -3.33
N LEU A 909 11.55 25.69 -3.34
CA LEU A 909 10.91 24.40 -3.13
C LEU A 909 10.65 23.72 -4.47
N SER A 910 11.13 22.51 -4.55
CA SER A 910 10.93 21.66 -5.70
C SER A 910 9.56 20.99 -5.60
N ARG A 911 8.61 21.45 -6.41
CA ARG A 911 7.26 20.89 -6.46
C ARG A 911 6.98 20.36 -7.85
N GLU A 912 7.43 19.13 -8.16
CA GLU A 912 6.75 18.50 -9.25
C GLU A 912 5.38 18.08 -8.81
N SER A 913 4.44 18.42 -9.60
CA SER A 913 3.03 18.09 -9.41
C SER A 913 2.58 17.17 -10.53
N ILE A 914 1.74 16.22 -10.19
CA ILE A 914 0.84 15.64 -11.16
C ILE A 914 -0.14 16.72 -11.55
N ASN A 915 -0.30 16.99 -12.85
CA ASN A 915 -1.29 17.93 -13.34
C ASN A 915 -2.70 17.45 -13.03
N ASP A 916 -3.61 18.40 -12.83
CA ASP A 916 -5.02 18.08 -12.72
C ASP A 916 -5.54 17.37 -13.98
N TYR A 917 -6.46 16.45 -13.78
CA TYR A 917 -7.09 15.77 -14.89
C TYR A 917 -8.57 15.52 -14.66
N THR A 918 -9.31 15.50 -15.77
CA THR A 918 -10.72 15.13 -15.84
C THR A 918 -10.87 14.04 -16.87
N VAL A 919 -11.47 12.93 -16.50
CA VAL A 919 -11.75 11.80 -17.38
C VAL A 919 -13.24 11.46 -17.35
N VAL A 920 -13.75 11.02 -18.49
CA VAL A 920 -15.11 10.54 -18.67
C VAL A 920 -15.06 9.04 -18.96
N ASP A 921 -15.71 8.26 -18.13
CA ASP A 921 -15.87 6.82 -18.32
C ASP A 921 -17.33 6.53 -18.71
N THR A 922 -17.55 5.58 -19.60
CA THR A 922 -18.90 5.17 -20.02
C THR A 922 -19.01 3.67 -20.10
N GLN A 923 -20.20 3.17 -19.80
CA GLN A 923 -20.52 1.76 -20.00
C GLN A 923 -21.94 1.58 -20.49
N ILE A 924 -22.13 0.60 -21.34
CA ILE A 924 -23.42 0.16 -21.86
C ILE A 924 -23.46 -1.35 -21.82
N GLY A 925 -24.55 -1.92 -21.32
CA GLY A 925 -24.75 -3.36 -21.24
C GLY A 925 -26.19 -3.74 -21.51
N TYR A 926 -26.36 -5.00 -21.87
CA TYR A 926 -27.70 -5.58 -22.05
C TYR A 926 -27.75 -6.97 -21.40
N GLN A 927 -28.67 -7.13 -20.44
CA GLN A 927 -28.95 -8.41 -19.79
C GLN A 927 -30.08 -9.12 -20.51
N PHE A 928 -29.77 -10.24 -21.16
CA PHE A 928 -30.74 -11.08 -21.84
C PHE A 928 -31.51 -11.96 -20.86
N LYS A 929 -32.78 -12.27 -21.18
CA LYS A 929 -33.63 -13.11 -20.33
C LYS A 929 -33.12 -14.54 -20.17
N TRP A 930 -32.30 -15.04 -21.10
CA TRP A 930 -31.76 -16.40 -21.10
C TRP A 930 -30.39 -16.53 -20.42
N GLY A 931 -29.98 -15.55 -19.61
CA GLY A 931 -28.78 -15.64 -18.75
C GLY A 931 -27.52 -15.02 -19.32
N MET A 932 -27.53 -14.58 -20.60
CA MET A 932 -26.38 -13.88 -21.18
C MET A 932 -26.41 -12.39 -20.83
N MET A 933 -25.23 -11.83 -20.61
CA MET A 933 -24.99 -10.39 -20.52
C MET A 933 -23.92 -9.98 -21.51
N ALA A 934 -24.17 -8.92 -22.27
CA ALA A 934 -23.17 -8.27 -23.10
C ALA A 934 -22.93 -6.85 -22.55
N ALA A 935 -21.67 -6.48 -22.34
CA ALA A 935 -21.30 -5.16 -21.82
C ALA A 935 -20.11 -4.58 -22.60
N LEU A 936 -20.15 -3.27 -22.80
CA LEU A 936 -19.07 -2.45 -23.33
C LEU A 936 -18.71 -1.40 -22.27
N SER A 937 -17.44 -1.30 -21.90
CA SER A 937 -16.90 -0.27 -21.03
C SER A 937 -15.83 0.52 -21.79
N ILE A 938 -15.88 1.85 -21.68
CA ILE A 938 -14.88 2.74 -22.23
C ILE A 938 -14.39 3.62 -21.08
N GLN A 939 -13.20 3.35 -20.59
CA GLN A 939 -12.51 4.20 -19.65
C GLN A 939 -11.79 5.30 -20.43
N ASN A 940 -11.85 6.54 -19.94
CA ASN A 940 -11.26 7.70 -20.57
C ASN A 940 -11.76 7.89 -22.03
N LEU A 941 -13.07 8.07 -22.18
CA LEU A 941 -13.76 8.23 -23.48
C LEU A 941 -13.11 9.28 -24.39
N LEU A 942 -12.64 10.37 -23.79
CA LEU A 942 -12.05 11.50 -24.53
C LEU A 942 -10.58 11.28 -24.90
N ASN A 943 -10.01 10.13 -24.54
CA ASN A 943 -8.61 9.77 -24.76
C ASN A 943 -7.61 10.84 -24.30
N ARG A 944 -7.87 11.42 -23.14
CA ARG A 944 -6.91 12.34 -22.50
C ARG A 944 -5.72 11.55 -21.97
N ASN A 945 -4.51 12.00 -22.29
CA ASN A 945 -3.31 11.45 -21.64
C ASN A 945 -3.22 12.07 -20.25
N TYR A 946 -3.25 11.24 -19.23
CA TYR A 946 -3.09 11.65 -17.84
C TYR A 946 -2.18 10.66 -17.11
N GLN A 947 -1.52 11.13 -16.09
CA GLN A 947 -0.61 10.35 -15.26
C GLN A 947 -1.10 10.42 -13.81
N THR A 948 -1.06 9.33 -13.11
CA THR A 948 -1.53 9.26 -11.72
C THR A 948 -0.40 9.39 -10.71
N PHE A 949 0.85 9.20 -11.17
CA PHE A 949 2.05 9.33 -10.35
C PHE A 949 3.29 9.46 -11.25
N VAL A 950 4.41 10.00 -10.73
CA VAL A 950 5.68 10.05 -11.47
C VAL A 950 6.27 8.65 -11.66
N GLY A 951 7.03 8.45 -12.72
CA GLY A 951 7.62 7.14 -13.03
C GLY A 951 6.61 6.10 -13.52
N LEU A 952 5.35 6.47 -13.70
CA LEU A 952 4.30 5.64 -14.28
C LEU A 952 3.97 6.07 -15.71
N PRO A 953 3.43 5.16 -16.55
CA PRO A 953 3.00 5.52 -17.91
C PRO A 953 1.84 6.52 -17.90
N GLN A 954 1.72 7.30 -18.97
CA GLN A 954 0.49 8.03 -19.25
C GLN A 954 -0.59 7.08 -19.70
N LEU A 955 -1.76 7.22 -19.09
CA LEU A 955 -2.92 6.39 -19.38
C LEU A 955 -3.77 7.02 -20.48
N GLY A 956 -4.01 6.27 -21.53
CA GLY A 956 -4.93 6.60 -22.61
C GLY A 956 -6.31 5.97 -22.41
N ARG A 957 -7.08 5.90 -23.49
CA ARG A 957 -8.41 5.26 -23.50
C ARG A 957 -8.26 3.74 -23.48
N LEU A 958 -9.12 3.10 -22.67
CA LEU A 958 -9.26 1.65 -22.62
C LEU A 958 -10.71 1.27 -22.98
N VAL A 959 -10.88 0.44 -24.00
CA VAL A 959 -12.16 -0.10 -24.43
C VAL A 959 -12.20 -1.58 -24.11
N MET A 960 -13.26 -2.04 -23.44
CA MET A 960 -13.43 -3.44 -23.05
C MET A 960 -14.85 -3.90 -23.42
N THR A 961 -14.95 -5.04 -24.06
CA THR A 961 -16.21 -5.75 -24.31
C THR A 961 -16.22 -7.01 -23.47
N ARG A 962 -17.34 -7.32 -22.83
CA ARG A 962 -17.52 -8.53 -22.02
C ARG A 962 -18.81 -9.25 -22.45
N LEU A 963 -18.68 -10.54 -22.65
CA LEU A 963 -19.81 -11.46 -22.79
C LEU A 963 -19.78 -12.41 -21.59
N THR A 964 -20.83 -12.42 -20.80
CA THR A 964 -20.97 -13.32 -19.65
C THR A 964 -22.20 -14.17 -19.84
N TYR A 965 -22.08 -15.48 -19.66
CA TYR A 965 -23.21 -16.41 -19.74
C TYR A 965 -23.25 -17.28 -18.46
N THR A 966 -24.39 -17.25 -17.79
CA THR A 966 -24.63 -18.04 -16.58
C THR A 966 -25.74 -19.06 -16.83
N PHE A 967 -25.47 -20.35 -16.56
CA PHE A 967 -26.38 -21.48 -16.80
C PHE A 967 -26.27 -22.54 -15.70
#